data_3b79b062c75cb617d1fb03892ab59f1b
#
_entry.id   3b79b062c75cb617d1fb03892ab59f1b
#
_cell.length_a   1.000
_cell.length_b   1.000
_cell.length_c   1.000
_cell.angle_alpha   90.00
_cell.angle_beta   90.00
_cell.angle_gamma   90.00
#
_symmetry.space_group_name_H-M   'P 1'
#
loop_
_entity.id
_entity.type
_entity.pdbx_description
1 polymer ?
#
loop_
_entity_poly.entity_id
_entity_poly.type
_entity_poly.pdbx_seq_one_letter_code
_entity_poly.pdbx_strand_id
1 'polypeptide(L)'
;MPFWKPVLRGPSKFEKNLTEGLSFPSEVREFCDILNRKMDETPKVPRTPLISHPGGFFRELHRRRLSIAESYIQIAKNLDSDHYEERLFALKNLARQSLHAKTTRLPLNTARVQTNLMKEAIKSRNNRRKQLELLSDFTLGSYGDEQVIRKLCKSFYLIEVPDTGKPLKDLRMGWDSHVHDNVSEGRKTPSQVVLDAFIKGISEVILSHYTLGDERIIRETYEAGRILGVRAQTGIEFSVGEKWNRRHYMYVPPYFEDPCDLIEFIKDHEKDLASFVAGLNENADRRRQTVSHMLATFNQDHLPRINEGYSQGDPEFCEALHWDDLQGVVLSGQASRIHLGELLFTKLRPIFFKRVLLAKAQYELAKYRYHKKELSDLEFDIVEAQYKELRKTYTTLSPVGLRERFIDGSTREDYDSSFRSEEEILPALVATGGDVVYIHPLEAGLKKSIETILVYHNVITHVETFNMQDSFKRNPNDLRLFNSFVGFLNEGNAKGLKDLIEQLSIPFSDVRCVELALSCFQKKPLIPWCGSDSTGKDPTIPGMGFISFTQIPKKIRRYYKKSHYALPLPISKLILKYHDRDLGSNQQERGTILSMGKTVEAFYNPVGDEEEYERPSIARMWNYLNPYLKMIIRIGISFPFAYFMLGLGYSLIWYGITFLRNILVDFVSAKGLDPRDWSTKDINLENATQSLFWTGFSVPLLAFVKLRVDGLFLLANLTNGLAQQAIRFFAICFTNGAYISLHNRLRHFDEKVIKANFFRSVFAWPPATVFSFLGDFLTVPSIVQAKFWSDFMAAVIEGTGRASQQIHLRMRDLWEILPQLYSENRRERTIAMLDILYIWARRRKGKASLRQVLQSEEELRDSIQRLPQTEECDPRPESSIRKEFEYALKLKDLFLTDGAFAQLIDFTNREFEGKNAYLINSIVAVHYPRFCDWLRNLPA
;
A
#
# COMPACT_ATOMS: atom_id res chain seq x y z
N MET A 1 -52.08 -5.12 30.31
CA MET A 1 -51.53 -3.76 30.22
C MET A 1 -50.32 -3.79 29.27
N PRO A 2 -50.36 -3.09 28.14
CA PRO A 2 -49.29 -2.99 27.22
C PRO A 2 -48.61 -1.63 27.42
N PHE A 3 -47.31 -1.59 27.75
CA PHE A 3 -46.60 -0.32 27.61
C PHE A 3 -45.13 -0.55 27.27
N TRP A 4 -44.75 0.09 26.15
CA TRP A 4 -43.40 0.52 25.73
C TRP A 4 -42.45 -0.53 25.10
N LYS A 5 -42.69 -0.80 23.82
CA LYS A 5 -41.57 -0.95 22.90
C LYS A 5 -41.18 0.45 22.41
N PRO A 6 -39.97 0.93 22.66
CA PRO A 6 -39.52 2.14 22.01
C PRO A 6 -39.41 1.84 20.50
N VAL A 7 -40.19 2.57 19.71
CA VAL A 7 -39.94 2.69 18.26
C VAL A 7 -38.53 3.26 18.11
N LEU A 8 -37.59 2.45 17.72
CA LEU A 8 -36.24 2.89 17.34
C LEU A 8 -36.38 3.76 16.09
N ARG A 9 -36.76 5.03 16.27
CA ARG A 9 -36.49 6.06 15.28
C ARG A 9 -34.97 6.16 15.16
N GLY A 10 -34.46 5.89 13.98
CA GLY A 10 -33.04 6.17 13.69
C GLY A 10 -32.74 7.63 14.09
N PRO A 11 -31.49 7.93 14.49
CA PRO A 11 -31.12 9.25 14.98
C PRO A 11 -31.52 10.32 13.97
N SER A 12 -32.12 11.40 14.45
CA SER A 12 -32.51 12.54 13.60
C SER A 12 -31.29 13.09 12.88
N LYS A 13 -31.48 13.76 11.73
CA LYS A 13 -30.36 14.39 10.99
C LYS A 13 -29.57 15.35 11.88
N PHE A 14 -30.22 15.97 12.87
CA PHE A 14 -29.57 16.83 13.86
C PHE A 14 -28.69 16.03 14.83
N GLU A 15 -29.14 14.89 15.35
CA GLU A 15 -28.37 14.02 16.24
C GLU A 15 -27.20 13.39 15.52
N LYS A 16 -27.35 12.99 14.23
CA LYS A 16 -26.25 12.53 13.39
C LYS A 16 -25.18 13.63 13.21
N ASN A 17 -25.59 14.85 12.90
CA ASN A 17 -24.66 15.97 12.73
C ASN A 17 -23.97 16.37 14.05
N LEU A 18 -24.66 16.30 15.18
CA LEU A 18 -24.07 16.60 16.48
C LEU A 18 -23.03 15.54 16.89
N THR A 19 -23.36 14.27 16.73
CA THR A 19 -22.45 13.15 17.04
C THR A 19 -21.23 13.12 16.11
N GLU A 20 -21.40 13.42 14.82
CA GLU A 20 -20.27 13.57 13.88
C GLU A 20 -19.40 14.79 14.24
N GLY A 21 -20.01 15.90 14.66
CA GLY A 21 -19.30 17.11 15.07
C GLY A 21 -18.43 16.93 16.32
N LEU A 22 -18.90 16.15 17.28
CA LEU A 22 -18.16 15.80 18.49
C LEU A 22 -17.06 14.75 18.21
N SER A 23 -17.33 13.82 17.28
CA SER A 23 -16.42 12.72 16.98
C SER A 23 -15.35 13.07 15.96
N PHE A 24 -15.64 13.94 14.97
CA PHE A 24 -14.70 14.19 13.88
C PHE A 24 -14.43 15.69 13.67
N PRO A 25 -13.17 16.10 13.40
CA PRO A 25 -12.84 17.47 13.02
C PRO A 25 -13.60 17.94 11.78
N SER A 26 -13.90 19.24 11.69
CA SER A 26 -14.59 19.83 10.52
C SER A 26 -13.83 19.57 9.21
N GLU A 27 -12.48 19.62 9.25
CA GLU A 27 -11.63 19.32 8.08
C GLU A 27 -11.82 17.90 7.54
N VAL A 28 -11.98 16.92 8.42
CA VAL A 28 -12.18 15.51 8.00
C VAL A 28 -13.56 15.33 7.39
N ARG A 29 -14.59 16.01 7.94
CA ARG A 29 -15.95 15.98 7.39
C ARG A 29 -16.02 16.65 6.02
N GLU A 30 -15.41 17.83 5.88
CA GLU A 30 -15.27 18.54 4.59
C GLU A 30 -14.54 17.66 3.57
N PHE A 31 -13.50 16.97 3.99
CA PHE A 31 -12.75 16.07 3.15
C PHE A 31 -13.59 14.88 2.67
N CYS A 32 -14.38 14.28 3.55
CA CYS A 32 -15.31 13.21 3.19
C CYS A 32 -16.34 13.68 2.15
N ASP A 33 -16.86 14.89 2.30
CA ASP A 33 -17.83 15.47 1.37
C ASP A 33 -17.19 15.78 -0.01
N ILE A 34 -15.96 16.29 -0.02
CA ILE A 34 -15.18 16.51 -1.24
C ILE A 34 -14.90 15.18 -1.95
N LEU A 35 -14.45 14.15 -1.20
CA LEU A 35 -14.18 12.81 -1.74
C LEU A 35 -15.41 12.27 -2.47
N ASN A 36 -16.56 12.25 -1.80
CA ASN A 36 -17.79 11.68 -2.35
C ASN A 36 -18.26 12.47 -3.57
N ARG A 37 -18.27 13.81 -3.50
CA ARG A 37 -18.65 14.66 -4.64
C ARG A 37 -17.73 14.45 -5.85
N LYS A 38 -16.41 14.43 -5.65
CA LYS A 38 -15.45 14.25 -6.74
C LYS A 38 -15.49 12.86 -7.36
N MET A 39 -15.84 11.84 -6.57
CA MET A 39 -16.01 10.49 -7.13
C MET A 39 -17.28 10.36 -7.99
N ASP A 40 -18.31 11.20 -7.77
CA ASP A 40 -19.52 11.23 -8.56
C ASP A 40 -19.41 12.08 -9.84
N GLU A 41 -18.46 13.02 -9.87
CA GLU A 41 -18.22 13.85 -11.06
C GLU A 41 -17.59 12.99 -12.18
N THR A 42 -18.10 13.10 -13.40
CA THR A 42 -17.45 12.54 -14.60
C THR A 42 -16.02 13.07 -14.71
N PRO A 43 -15.03 12.26 -15.10
CA PRO A 43 -13.66 12.71 -15.21
C PRO A 43 -13.56 13.84 -16.25
N LYS A 44 -13.53 15.08 -15.79
CA LYS A 44 -13.05 16.18 -16.60
C LYS A 44 -11.53 16.02 -16.66
N VAL A 45 -10.96 16.09 -17.85
CA VAL A 45 -9.49 16.13 -18.02
C VAL A 45 -8.91 17.04 -16.96
N PRO A 46 -8.05 16.54 -16.07
CA PRO A 46 -7.56 17.35 -14.94
C PRO A 46 -6.77 18.52 -15.50
N ARG A 47 -7.30 19.72 -15.38
CA ARG A 47 -6.60 20.97 -15.71
C ARG A 47 -5.57 21.35 -14.65
N THR A 48 -5.53 20.66 -13.54
CA THR A 48 -4.59 20.87 -12.44
C THR A 48 -3.28 20.15 -12.70
N PRO A 49 -2.13 20.77 -12.45
CA PRO A 49 -0.84 20.15 -12.69
C PRO A 49 -0.53 19.11 -11.61
N LEU A 50 -1.08 17.92 -11.79
CA LEU A 50 -0.69 16.74 -11.01
C LEU A 50 0.81 16.42 -11.12
N ILE A 51 1.48 17.03 -12.10
CA ILE A 51 2.90 16.84 -12.40
C ILE A 51 3.80 17.69 -11.50
N SER A 52 3.25 18.75 -10.86
CA SER A 52 4.02 19.63 -9.98
C SER A 52 4.61 18.86 -8.80
N HIS A 53 5.88 19.11 -8.51
CA HIS A 53 6.56 18.48 -7.38
C HIS A 53 5.99 19.00 -6.04
N PRO A 54 5.79 18.12 -5.04
CA PRO A 54 5.25 18.52 -3.73
C PRO A 54 6.08 19.59 -3.00
N GLY A 55 7.39 19.64 -3.26
CA GLY A 55 8.31 20.68 -2.79
C GLY A 55 8.26 21.99 -3.59
N GLY A 56 7.62 21.96 -4.78
CA GLY A 56 7.48 23.07 -5.71
C GLY A 56 6.32 24.00 -5.40
N PHE A 57 5.83 24.72 -6.43
CA PHE A 57 4.76 25.73 -6.29
C PHE A 57 3.40 25.15 -5.88
N PHE A 58 3.19 23.83 -6.04
CA PHE A 58 1.99 23.14 -5.59
C PHE A 58 1.66 23.40 -4.12
N ARG A 59 2.68 23.60 -3.28
CA ARG A 59 2.51 23.94 -1.86
C ARG A 59 1.72 25.23 -1.61
N GLU A 60 1.79 26.20 -2.52
CA GLU A 60 1.10 27.48 -2.36
C GLU A 60 -0.33 27.43 -2.89
N LEU A 61 -0.59 26.57 -3.89
CA LEU A 61 -1.90 26.48 -4.51
C LEU A 61 -2.93 25.82 -3.61
N HIS A 62 -2.49 24.98 -2.69
CA HIS A 62 -3.37 24.12 -1.95
C HIS A 62 -3.18 24.27 -0.45
N ARG A 63 -4.29 24.27 0.28
CA ARG A 63 -4.25 24.05 1.73
C ARG A 63 -3.69 22.65 1.99
N ARG A 64 -2.53 22.59 2.61
CA ARG A 64 -1.62 21.45 2.69
C ARG A 64 -2.24 20.05 2.93
N ARG A 65 -3.36 19.96 3.63
CA ARG A 65 -4.04 18.67 3.95
C ARG A 65 -5.07 18.31 2.90
N LEU A 66 -5.89 19.24 2.48
CA LEU A 66 -6.89 19.03 1.43
C LEU A 66 -6.23 18.76 0.08
N SER A 67 -5.07 19.32 -0.18
CA SER A 67 -4.34 19.13 -1.44
C SER A 67 -3.80 17.71 -1.64
N ILE A 68 -3.21 17.14 -0.59
CA ILE A 68 -2.74 15.74 -0.64
C ILE A 68 -3.93 14.84 -0.90
N ALA A 69 -5.02 15.09 -0.22
CA ALA A 69 -6.24 14.33 -0.35
C ALA A 69 -6.87 14.45 -1.75
N GLU A 70 -6.94 15.66 -2.30
CA GLU A 70 -7.41 15.88 -3.68
C GLU A 70 -6.52 15.19 -4.71
N SER A 71 -5.21 15.22 -4.50
CA SER A 71 -4.27 14.49 -5.37
C SER A 71 -4.51 12.99 -5.33
N TYR A 72 -4.70 12.40 -4.15
CA TYR A 72 -5.01 10.96 -4.03
C TYR A 72 -6.36 10.59 -4.65
N ILE A 73 -7.38 11.45 -4.57
CA ILE A 73 -8.68 11.22 -5.22
C ILE A 73 -8.53 11.23 -6.74
N GLN A 74 -7.81 12.21 -7.29
CA GLN A 74 -7.56 12.28 -8.73
C GLN A 74 -6.74 11.10 -9.24
N ILE A 75 -5.71 10.71 -8.45
CA ILE A 75 -4.90 9.51 -8.74
C ILE A 75 -5.80 8.27 -8.77
N ALA A 76 -6.68 8.09 -7.78
CA ALA A 76 -7.59 6.96 -7.73
C ALA A 76 -8.53 6.90 -8.94
N LYS A 77 -9.04 8.06 -9.41
CA LYS A 77 -9.86 8.12 -10.65
C LYS A 77 -9.08 7.75 -11.90
N ASN A 78 -7.87 8.27 -12.06
CA ASN A 78 -7.05 7.99 -13.24
C ASN A 78 -6.56 6.54 -13.28
N LEU A 79 -6.46 5.86 -12.12
CA LEU A 79 -6.15 4.43 -12.05
C LEU A 79 -7.27 3.54 -12.61
N ASP A 80 -8.48 4.05 -12.68
CA ASP A 80 -9.64 3.36 -13.26
C ASP A 80 -9.86 3.74 -14.76
N SER A 81 -8.93 4.50 -15.38
CA SER A 81 -9.00 4.87 -16.79
C SER A 81 -8.76 3.66 -17.69
N ASP A 82 -9.39 3.66 -18.88
CA ASP A 82 -9.16 2.66 -19.92
C ASP A 82 -7.80 2.83 -20.63
N HIS A 83 -7.19 4.01 -20.51
CA HIS A 83 -5.90 4.34 -21.12
C HIS A 83 -4.74 4.06 -20.15
N TYR A 84 -3.81 3.17 -20.52
CA TYR A 84 -2.69 2.78 -19.66
C TYR A 84 -1.73 3.94 -19.35
N GLU A 85 -1.56 4.89 -20.26
CA GLU A 85 -0.74 6.10 -20.07
C GLU A 85 -1.28 6.96 -18.93
N GLU A 86 -2.60 7.08 -18.80
CA GLU A 86 -3.24 7.81 -17.69
C GLU A 86 -3.05 7.08 -16.36
N ARG A 87 -3.11 5.75 -16.37
CA ARG A 87 -2.83 4.94 -15.19
C ARG A 87 -1.36 5.06 -14.74
N LEU A 88 -0.41 4.98 -15.68
CA LEU A 88 1.02 5.20 -15.38
C LEU A 88 1.28 6.63 -14.89
N PHE A 89 0.64 7.61 -15.50
CA PHE A 89 0.70 8.99 -15.04
C PHE A 89 0.17 9.14 -13.59
N ALA A 90 -0.93 8.45 -13.26
CA ALA A 90 -1.46 8.41 -11.90
C ALA A 90 -0.45 7.81 -10.91
N LEU A 91 0.22 6.71 -11.28
CA LEU A 91 1.26 6.08 -10.45
C LEU A 91 2.48 6.98 -10.26
N LYS A 92 2.95 7.66 -11.32
CA LYS A 92 4.04 8.66 -11.22
C LYS A 92 3.69 9.77 -10.22
N ASN A 93 2.46 10.27 -10.28
CA ASN A 93 1.99 11.28 -9.35
C ASN A 93 1.85 10.75 -7.91
N LEU A 94 1.34 9.51 -7.76
CA LEU A 94 1.28 8.86 -6.47
C LEU A 94 2.67 8.73 -5.84
N ALA A 95 3.63 8.22 -6.58
CA ALA A 95 5.01 8.08 -6.12
C ALA A 95 5.59 9.43 -5.71
N ARG A 96 5.41 10.49 -6.51
CA ARG A 96 5.83 11.86 -6.18
C ARG A 96 5.17 12.38 -4.90
N GLN A 97 3.85 12.26 -4.79
CA GLN A 97 3.11 12.80 -3.64
C GLN A 97 3.37 12.02 -2.35
N SER A 98 3.55 10.72 -2.43
CA SER A 98 3.68 9.85 -1.26
C SER A 98 5.12 9.67 -0.81
N LEU A 99 6.05 9.46 -1.72
CA LEU A 99 7.46 9.20 -1.39
C LEU A 99 8.23 10.49 -1.13
N HIS A 100 7.92 11.57 -1.86
CA HIS A 100 8.70 12.81 -1.83
C HIS A 100 8.06 13.94 -1.00
N ALA A 101 6.77 13.85 -0.67
CA ALA A 101 6.05 14.94 0.01
C ALA A 101 6.47 15.16 1.46
N LYS A 102 7.20 14.24 2.12
CA LYS A 102 7.33 14.25 3.58
C LYS A 102 8.71 13.93 4.12
N THR A 103 9.02 14.69 5.16
CA THR A 103 10.11 14.50 6.10
C THR A 103 9.79 13.39 7.09
N THR A 104 9.54 12.17 6.65
CA THR A 104 9.20 11.08 7.56
C THR A 104 10.39 10.15 7.74
N ARG A 105 10.48 9.53 8.91
CA ARG A 105 11.48 8.48 9.18
C ARG A 105 11.15 7.16 8.49
N LEU A 106 9.91 7.00 8.03
CA LEU A 106 9.42 5.81 7.34
C LEU A 106 8.66 6.23 6.06
N PRO A 107 9.31 6.85 5.05
CA PRO A 107 8.63 7.40 3.88
C PRO A 107 7.88 6.32 3.10
N LEU A 108 8.49 5.16 2.87
CA LEU A 108 7.88 4.05 2.15
C LEU A 108 6.64 3.50 2.86
N ASN A 109 6.71 3.26 4.17
CA ASN A 109 5.57 2.80 4.96
C ASN A 109 4.46 3.85 5.04
N THR A 110 4.82 5.14 5.14
CA THR A 110 3.85 6.25 5.12
C THR A 110 3.09 6.28 3.80
N ALA A 111 3.79 6.15 2.67
CA ALA A 111 3.19 6.11 1.35
C ALA A 111 2.20 4.95 1.21
N ARG A 112 2.61 3.75 1.61
CA ARG A 112 1.79 2.54 1.56
C ARG A 112 0.54 2.66 2.44
N VAL A 113 0.68 3.12 3.67
CA VAL A 113 -0.43 3.34 4.60
C VAL A 113 -1.42 4.35 4.05
N GLN A 114 -0.95 5.48 3.56
CA GLN A 114 -1.82 6.53 3.01
C GLN A 114 -2.59 6.07 1.78
N THR A 115 -1.91 5.39 0.86
CA THR A 115 -2.54 4.84 -0.34
C THR A 115 -3.61 3.81 0.03
N ASN A 116 -3.31 2.93 0.98
CA ASN A 116 -4.29 1.96 1.46
C ASN A 116 -5.50 2.61 2.15
N LEU A 117 -5.26 3.61 3.01
CA LEU A 117 -6.34 4.35 3.68
C LEU A 117 -7.27 5.04 2.68
N MET A 118 -6.72 5.68 1.66
CA MET A 118 -7.51 6.33 0.63
C MET A 118 -8.32 5.32 -0.18
N LYS A 119 -7.69 4.21 -0.59
CA LYS A 119 -8.36 3.12 -1.29
C LYS A 119 -9.53 2.55 -0.49
N GLU A 120 -9.33 2.30 0.80
CA GLU A 120 -10.40 1.80 1.67
C GLU A 120 -11.49 2.86 1.95
N ALA A 121 -11.14 4.15 2.04
CA ALA A 121 -12.10 5.22 2.18
C ALA A 121 -13.02 5.36 0.94
N ILE A 122 -12.46 5.18 -0.26
CA ILE A 122 -13.22 5.16 -1.52
C ILE A 122 -14.19 3.98 -1.55
N LYS A 123 -13.74 2.78 -1.19
CA LYS A 123 -14.60 1.59 -1.13
C LYS A 123 -15.71 1.70 -0.09
N SER A 124 -15.48 2.44 1.00
CA SER A 124 -16.42 2.59 2.12
C SER A 124 -17.42 3.73 1.92
N ARG A 125 -17.72 4.15 0.67
CA ARG A 125 -18.65 5.27 0.37
C ARG A 125 -20.04 5.09 0.96
N ASN A 126 -20.52 3.86 1.03
CA ASN A 126 -21.82 3.54 1.61
C ASN A 126 -21.85 3.55 3.14
N ASN A 127 -20.69 3.61 3.79
CA ASN A 127 -20.55 3.69 5.24
C ASN A 127 -19.79 4.96 5.65
N ARG A 128 -20.53 6.07 5.77
CA ARG A 128 -19.97 7.41 6.07
C ARG A 128 -19.11 7.40 7.34
N ARG A 129 -19.49 6.66 8.37
CA ARG A 129 -18.73 6.60 9.63
C ARG A 129 -17.36 5.94 9.42
N LYS A 130 -17.33 4.76 8.78
CA LYS A 130 -16.07 4.07 8.44
C LYS A 130 -15.20 4.94 7.55
N GLN A 131 -15.79 5.65 6.60
CA GLN A 131 -15.10 6.58 5.73
C GLN A 131 -14.46 7.74 6.53
N LEU A 132 -15.17 8.34 7.47
CA LEU A 132 -14.66 9.38 8.36
C LEU A 132 -13.52 8.87 9.27
N GLU A 133 -13.62 7.65 9.79
CA GLU A 133 -12.56 7.00 10.57
C GLU A 133 -11.28 6.84 9.72
N LEU A 134 -11.41 6.32 8.50
CA LEU A 134 -10.28 6.13 7.56
C LEU A 134 -9.63 7.45 7.15
N LEU A 135 -10.45 8.48 6.88
CA LEU A 135 -9.93 9.81 6.53
C LEU A 135 -9.29 10.54 7.73
N SER A 136 -9.77 10.28 8.94
CA SER A 136 -9.08 10.73 10.17
C SER A 136 -7.71 10.08 10.31
N ASP A 137 -7.62 8.77 10.11
CA ASP A 137 -6.34 8.05 10.11
C ASP A 137 -5.41 8.51 8.99
N PHE A 138 -5.95 8.80 7.80
CA PHE A 138 -5.21 9.41 6.70
C PHE A 138 -4.61 10.76 7.10
N THR A 139 -5.39 11.61 7.75
CA THR A 139 -4.94 12.91 8.23
C THR A 139 -3.83 12.77 9.27
N LEU A 140 -3.98 11.85 10.24
CA LEU A 140 -2.95 11.55 11.24
C LEU A 140 -1.68 10.99 10.60
N GLY A 141 -1.81 10.04 9.68
CA GLY A 141 -0.68 9.48 8.90
C GLY A 141 0.04 10.54 8.07
N SER A 142 -0.66 11.60 7.68
CA SER A 142 -0.11 12.70 6.91
C SER A 142 0.96 13.51 7.63
N TYR A 143 1.02 13.45 8.95
CA TYR A 143 2.14 14.05 9.72
C TYR A 143 3.42 13.22 9.67
N GLY A 144 3.36 11.97 9.22
CA GLY A 144 4.50 11.07 9.13
C GLY A 144 5.11 10.70 10.48
N ASP A 145 4.31 10.74 11.55
CA ASP A 145 4.72 10.27 12.86
C ASP A 145 4.95 8.76 12.80
N GLU A 146 6.16 8.35 13.13
CA GLU A 146 6.61 6.95 13.08
C GLU A 146 5.68 6.01 13.87
N GLN A 147 5.18 6.45 15.02
CA GLN A 147 4.30 5.63 15.85
C GLN A 147 2.92 5.46 15.25
N VAL A 148 2.38 6.54 14.68
CA VAL A 148 1.09 6.51 13.98
C VAL A 148 1.20 5.56 12.80
N ILE A 149 2.25 5.68 12.00
CA ILE A 149 2.48 4.82 10.83
C ILE A 149 2.63 3.35 11.23
N ARG A 150 3.43 3.03 12.25
CA ARG A 150 3.58 1.66 12.74
C ARG A 150 2.26 1.08 13.28
N LYS A 151 1.47 1.90 13.99
CA LYS A 151 0.14 1.49 14.47
C LYS A 151 -0.80 1.20 13.29
N LEU A 152 -0.79 2.05 12.26
CA LEU A 152 -1.61 1.87 11.07
C LEU A 152 -1.15 0.68 10.23
N CYS A 153 0.15 0.48 10.02
CA CYS A 153 0.67 -0.74 9.40
C CYS A 153 0.13 -1.99 10.11
N LYS A 154 0.18 -2.01 11.44
CA LYS A 154 -0.34 -3.14 12.20
C LYS A 154 -1.85 -3.33 12.06
N SER A 155 -2.64 -2.25 12.08
CA SER A 155 -4.11 -2.32 11.95
C SER A 155 -4.56 -2.79 10.58
N PHE A 156 -3.78 -2.52 9.54
CA PHE A 156 -4.02 -2.97 8.16
C PHE A 156 -3.28 -4.24 7.78
N TYR A 157 -2.64 -4.90 8.73
CA TYR A 157 -1.81 -6.09 8.46
C TYR A 157 -0.70 -5.85 7.43
N LEU A 158 -0.27 -4.60 7.25
CA LEU A 158 0.86 -4.28 6.40
C LEU A 158 2.16 -4.59 7.12
N ILE A 159 3.07 -5.22 6.40
CA ILE A 159 4.42 -5.47 6.91
C ILE A 159 5.17 -4.15 6.97
N GLU A 160 5.87 -3.91 8.07
CA GLU A 160 6.77 -2.77 8.18
C GLU A 160 8.02 -3.05 7.32
N VAL A 161 8.15 -2.32 6.23
CA VAL A 161 9.31 -2.41 5.33
C VAL A 161 10.46 -1.62 5.92
N PRO A 162 11.71 -2.14 5.91
CA PRO A 162 12.88 -1.40 6.35
C PRO A 162 13.06 -0.10 5.58
N ASP A 163 13.28 1.00 6.27
CA ASP A 163 13.57 2.29 5.65
C ASP A 163 15.08 2.44 5.43
N THR A 164 15.55 1.89 4.33
CA THR A 164 16.97 1.89 3.94
C THR A 164 17.30 2.93 2.89
N GLY A 165 16.31 3.72 2.43
CA GLY A 165 16.44 4.60 1.27
C GLY A 165 16.51 3.88 -0.07
N LYS A 166 16.46 2.54 -0.07
CA LYS A 166 16.42 1.71 -1.29
C LYS A 166 14.99 1.53 -1.78
N PRO A 167 14.77 1.38 -3.09
CA PRO A 167 13.47 1.01 -3.62
C PRO A 167 13.06 -0.38 -3.11
N LEU A 168 11.76 -0.66 -3.14
CA LEU A 168 11.22 -1.90 -2.58
C LEU A 168 11.81 -3.14 -3.27
N LYS A 169 12.05 -3.08 -4.59
CA LYS A 169 12.65 -4.18 -5.39
C LYS A 169 14.01 -4.65 -4.86
N ASP A 170 14.80 -3.74 -4.28
CA ASP A 170 16.14 -4.04 -3.76
C ASP A 170 16.09 -4.66 -2.34
N LEU A 171 14.92 -4.67 -1.72
CA LEU A 171 14.74 -5.19 -0.36
C LEU A 171 14.42 -6.68 -0.31
N ARG A 172 14.15 -7.32 -1.45
CA ARG A 172 13.77 -8.73 -1.55
C ARG A 172 12.78 -9.15 -0.44
N MET A 173 11.71 -8.38 -0.34
CA MET A 173 10.64 -8.64 0.64
C MET A 173 9.66 -9.69 0.11
N GLY A 174 8.34 -9.52 0.34
CA GLY A 174 7.34 -10.43 -0.19
C GLY A 174 7.40 -10.58 -1.70
N TRP A 175 6.94 -11.72 -2.20
CA TRP A 175 6.89 -12.04 -3.63
C TRP A 175 5.59 -12.76 -4.00
N ASP A 176 5.30 -12.82 -5.30
CA ASP A 176 4.25 -13.67 -5.85
C ASP A 176 4.60 -14.02 -7.30
N SER A 177 4.78 -15.31 -7.56
CA SER A 177 5.22 -15.78 -8.87
C SER A 177 4.08 -16.07 -9.84
N HIS A 178 2.80 -15.93 -9.42
CA HIS A 178 1.65 -16.22 -10.26
C HIS A 178 0.44 -15.39 -9.82
N VAL A 179 0.17 -14.30 -10.55
CA VAL A 179 -0.95 -13.39 -10.28
C VAL A 179 -1.62 -13.01 -11.59
N HIS A 180 -2.94 -12.97 -11.60
CA HIS A 180 -3.72 -12.53 -12.76
C HIS A 180 -4.13 -11.06 -12.67
N ASP A 181 -4.03 -10.35 -13.77
CA ASP A 181 -4.62 -9.05 -13.99
C ASP A 181 -5.81 -9.12 -14.97
N ASN A 182 -6.40 -7.98 -15.33
CA ASN A 182 -7.56 -7.93 -16.21
C ASN A 182 -7.25 -8.24 -17.69
N VAL A 183 -5.99 -8.40 -18.03
CA VAL A 183 -5.58 -8.86 -19.37
C VAL A 183 -5.78 -10.37 -19.50
N SER A 184 -5.72 -11.08 -18.38
CA SER A 184 -6.04 -12.51 -18.29
C SER A 184 -7.39 -12.72 -17.57
N GLU A 185 -7.38 -13.23 -16.37
CA GLU A 185 -8.59 -13.56 -15.61
C GLU A 185 -8.82 -12.67 -14.39
N GLY A 186 -7.88 -11.79 -14.08
CA GLY A 186 -7.95 -10.91 -12.92
C GLY A 186 -8.98 -9.78 -13.07
N ARG A 187 -9.22 -9.10 -11.95
CA ARG A 187 -10.14 -7.97 -11.88
C ARG A 187 -9.48 -6.62 -12.15
N LYS A 188 -8.20 -6.52 -11.91
CA LYS A 188 -7.45 -5.26 -11.85
C LYS A 188 -6.51 -5.12 -13.02
N THR A 189 -6.30 -3.89 -13.46
CA THR A 189 -5.28 -3.59 -14.49
C THR A 189 -3.87 -3.89 -13.96
N PRO A 190 -2.87 -4.10 -14.85
CA PRO A 190 -1.48 -4.29 -14.45
C PRO A 190 -1.01 -3.23 -13.46
N SER A 191 -1.25 -1.95 -13.74
CA SER A 191 -0.93 -0.83 -12.85
C SER A 191 -1.56 -0.96 -11.46
N GLN A 192 -2.81 -1.43 -11.37
CA GLN A 192 -3.51 -1.62 -10.09
C GLN A 192 -2.99 -2.84 -9.32
N VAL A 193 -2.57 -3.91 -10.01
CA VAL A 193 -1.95 -5.09 -9.37
C VAL A 193 -0.59 -4.71 -8.79
N VAL A 194 0.24 -4.00 -9.55
CA VAL A 194 1.54 -3.51 -9.08
C VAL A 194 1.39 -2.53 -7.91
N LEU A 195 0.35 -1.68 -7.93
CA LEU A 195 0.03 -0.82 -6.79
C LEU A 195 -0.35 -1.62 -5.54
N ASP A 196 -1.12 -2.69 -5.69
CA ASP A 196 -1.46 -3.57 -4.57
C ASP A 196 -0.21 -4.30 -4.02
N ALA A 197 0.69 -4.73 -4.90
CA ALA A 197 1.98 -5.28 -4.52
C ALA A 197 2.80 -4.27 -3.69
N PHE A 198 2.89 -3.03 -4.16
CA PHE A 198 3.53 -1.93 -3.43
C PHE A 198 2.90 -1.71 -2.05
N ILE A 199 1.56 -1.61 -1.95
CA ILE A 199 0.85 -1.40 -0.68
C ILE A 199 1.16 -2.54 0.30
N LYS A 200 1.16 -3.78 -0.15
CA LYS A 200 1.45 -4.95 0.69
C LYS A 200 2.92 -5.07 1.09
N GLY A 201 3.84 -4.52 0.33
CA GLY A 201 5.29 -4.68 0.48
C GLY A 201 5.84 -5.91 -0.24
N ILE A 202 5.18 -6.29 -1.33
CA ILE A 202 5.67 -7.28 -2.28
C ILE A 202 6.71 -6.59 -3.17
N SER A 203 7.91 -7.15 -3.19
CA SER A 203 9.03 -6.61 -3.98
C SER A 203 9.12 -7.19 -5.37
N GLU A 204 8.56 -8.37 -5.59
CA GLU A 204 8.60 -9.09 -6.85
C GLU A 204 7.24 -9.71 -7.18
N VAL A 205 6.74 -9.50 -8.41
CA VAL A 205 5.46 -10.04 -8.86
C VAL A 205 5.55 -10.44 -10.35
N ILE A 206 5.02 -11.61 -10.68
CA ILE A 206 4.87 -12.07 -12.05
C ILE A 206 3.38 -12.08 -12.40
N LEU A 207 3.02 -11.28 -13.42
CA LEU A 207 1.66 -11.18 -13.94
C LEU A 207 1.46 -12.20 -15.06
N SER A 208 0.48 -13.09 -14.88
CA SER A 208 0.14 -14.11 -15.87
C SER A 208 -0.75 -13.55 -16.97
N HIS A 209 -0.31 -13.70 -18.22
CA HIS A 209 -1.02 -13.31 -19.44
C HIS A 209 -1.17 -14.52 -20.38
N TYR A 210 -2.09 -14.41 -21.35
CA TYR A 210 -2.30 -15.45 -22.37
C TYR A 210 -1.77 -15.07 -23.75
N THR A 211 -1.12 -13.91 -23.86
CA THR A 211 -0.56 -13.36 -25.10
C THR A 211 0.86 -12.87 -24.88
N LEU A 212 1.71 -13.02 -25.90
CA LEU A 212 3.07 -12.49 -25.92
C LEU A 212 3.16 -11.35 -26.94
N GLY A 213 3.87 -10.28 -26.61
CA GLY A 213 4.23 -9.21 -27.57
C GLY A 213 3.25 -8.04 -27.63
N ASP A 214 2.22 -7.95 -26.78
CA ASP A 214 1.45 -6.70 -26.67
C ASP A 214 2.30 -5.64 -25.95
N GLU A 215 2.85 -4.70 -26.76
CA GLU A 215 3.72 -3.63 -26.26
C GLU A 215 3.06 -2.78 -25.17
N ARG A 216 1.74 -2.59 -25.20
CA ARG A 216 1.00 -1.78 -24.21
C ARG A 216 1.03 -2.46 -22.85
N ILE A 217 0.79 -3.76 -22.80
CA ILE A 217 0.80 -4.57 -21.59
C ILE A 217 2.20 -4.61 -20.98
N ILE A 218 3.22 -4.84 -21.82
CA ILE A 218 4.62 -4.85 -21.41
C ILE A 218 4.98 -3.50 -20.80
N ARG A 219 4.73 -2.40 -21.53
CA ARG A 219 5.01 -1.04 -21.04
C ARG A 219 4.28 -0.73 -19.75
N GLU A 220 2.99 -1.05 -19.65
CA GLU A 220 2.23 -0.79 -18.43
C GLU A 220 2.80 -1.56 -17.23
N THR A 221 3.07 -2.85 -17.37
CA THR A 221 3.56 -3.71 -16.29
C THR A 221 4.93 -3.26 -15.76
N TYR A 222 5.89 -3.12 -16.67
CA TYR A 222 7.28 -2.81 -16.31
C TYR A 222 7.43 -1.37 -15.83
N GLU A 223 6.80 -0.39 -16.49
CA GLU A 223 6.82 1.01 -16.05
C GLU A 223 6.12 1.20 -14.70
N ALA A 224 5.00 0.53 -14.44
CA ALA A 224 4.36 0.58 -13.13
C ALA A 224 5.29 0.04 -12.04
N GLY A 225 5.99 -1.06 -12.32
CA GLY A 225 7.00 -1.64 -11.44
C GLY A 225 8.14 -0.67 -11.16
N ARG A 226 8.70 -0.06 -12.20
CA ARG A 226 9.79 0.93 -12.09
C ARG A 226 9.39 2.15 -11.28
N ILE A 227 8.18 2.69 -11.50
CA ILE A 227 7.64 3.85 -10.77
C ILE A 227 7.50 3.57 -9.27
N LEU A 228 7.01 2.39 -8.90
CA LEU A 228 6.73 2.04 -7.51
C LEU A 228 7.87 1.27 -6.83
N GLY A 229 8.94 0.97 -7.55
CA GLY A 229 10.06 0.18 -7.04
C GLY A 229 9.66 -1.26 -6.72
N VAL A 230 8.82 -1.87 -7.56
CA VAL A 230 8.44 -3.30 -7.51
C VAL A 230 9.01 -3.97 -8.76
N ARG A 231 9.68 -5.11 -8.60
CA ARG A 231 10.08 -5.92 -9.74
C ARG A 231 8.86 -6.62 -10.31
N ALA A 232 8.28 -6.06 -11.37
CA ALA A 232 7.13 -6.62 -12.06
C ALA A 232 7.58 -7.24 -13.39
N GLN A 233 7.14 -8.48 -13.64
CA GLN A 233 7.41 -9.23 -14.88
C GLN A 233 6.11 -9.75 -15.47
N THR A 234 6.14 -10.05 -16.76
CA THR A 234 5.08 -10.78 -17.45
C THR A 234 5.46 -12.26 -17.58
N GLY A 235 4.53 -13.15 -17.26
CA GLY A 235 4.60 -14.57 -17.53
C GLY A 235 3.50 -14.95 -18.53
N ILE A 236 3.80 -15.79 -19.50
CA ILE A 236 2.86 -16.21 -20.53
C ILE A 236 2.38 -17.61 -20.24
N GLU A 237 1.14 -17.72 -19.78
CA GLU A 237 0.51 -18.99 -19.45
C GLU A 237 -0.08 -19.66 -20.70
N PHE A 238 0.20 -20.92 -20.85
CA PHE A 238 -0.31 -21.76 -21.93
C PHE A 238 -0.49 -23.22 -21.48
N SER A 239 -1.25 -23.97 -22.24
CA SER A 239 -1.42 -25.40 -21.97
C SER A 239 -0.98 -26.24 -23.17
N VAL A 240 -0.54 -27.46 -22.90
CA VAL A 240 -0.11 -28.46 -23.90
C VAL A 240 -0.96 -29.70 -23.75
N GLY A 241 -1.39 -30.31 -24.86
CA GLY A 241 -2.12 -31.58 -24.91
C GLY A 241 -3.61 -31.44 -25.17
N GLU A 242 -4.29 -32.58 -25.11
CA GLU A 242 -5.72 -32.72 -25.36
C GLU A 242 -6.57 -32.28 -24.17
N LYS A 243 -7.83 -31.92 -24.41
CA LYS A 243 -8.76 -31.30 -23.46
C LYS A 243 -8.85 -31.92 -22.08
N TRP A 244 -8.73 -33.22 -21.96
CA TRP A 244 -8.85 -33.97 -20.69
C TRP A 244 -7.51 -34.27 -20.00
N ASN A 245 -6.39 -33.89 -20.65
CA ASN A 245 -5.05 -34.21 -20.17
C ASN A 245 -4.08 -33.07 -20.47
N ARG A 246 -4.58 -31.84 -20.38
CA ARG A 246 -3.74 -30.66 -20.58
C ARG A 246 -2.78 -30.48 -19.41
N ARG A 247 -1.56 -30.10 -19.72
CA ARG A 247 -0.55 -29.67 -18.78
C ARG A 247 -0.32 -28.17 -18.96
N HIS A 248 -0.23 -27.45 -17.86
CA HIS A 248 -0.14 -26.01 -17.85
C HIS A 248 1.29 -25.56 -17.61
N TYR A 249 1.72 -24.60 -18.40
CA TYR A 249 3.05 -24.02 -18.36
C TYR A 249 2.97 -22.51 -18.34
N MET A 250 4.01 -21.88 -17.78
CA MET A 250 4.22 -20.45 -17.91
C MET A 250 5.61 -20.21 -18.49
N TYR A 251 5.68 -19.49 -19.59
CA TYR A 251 6.93 -18.98 -20.12
C TYR A 251 7.21 -17.61 -19.53
N VAL A 252 8.36 -17.44 -18.90
CA VAL A 252 8.80 -16.17 -18.34
C VAL A 252 10.03 -15.70 -19.07
N PRO A 253 9.93 -14.64 -19.90
CA PRO A 253 11.09 -14.06 -20.57
C PRO A 253 12.16 -13.63 -19.58
N PRO A 254 13.43 -13.50 -20.00
CA PRO A 254 14.47 -12.91 -19.16
C PRO A 254 14.02 -11.54 -18.60
N TYR A 255 14.46 -11.24 -17.37
CA TYR A 255 14.09 -9.95 -16.77
C TYR A 255 14.88 -8.80 -17.37
N PHE A 256 14.16 -7.80 -17.81
CA PHE A 256 14.70 -6.51 -18.23
C PHE A 256 14.15 -5.42 -17.31
N GLU A 257 14.95 -4.40 -17.01
CA GLU A 257 14.47 -3.26 -16.20
C GLU A 257 13.70 -2.26 -17.08
N ASP A 258 14.11 -2.09 -18.32
CA ASP A 258 13.43 -1.24 -19.31
C ASP A 258 12.47 -2.08 -20.18
N PRO A 259 11.19 -1.69 -20.30
CA PRO A 259 10.27 -2.40 -21.18
C PRO A 259 10.69 -2.40 -22.67
N CYS A 260 11.47 -1.42 -23.11
CA CYS A 260 11.97 -1.37 -24.49
C CYS A 260 12.93 -2.53 -24.78
N ASP A 261 13.77 -2.89 -23.82
CA ASP A 261 14.72 -4.00 -23.96
C ASP A 261 14.00 -5.35 -24.12
N LEU A 262 12.89 -5.55 -23.39
CA LEU A 262 12.04 -6.74 -23.56
C LEU A 262 11.35 -6.76 -24.92
N ILE A 263 10.87 -5.61 -25.39
CA ILE A 263 10.23 -5.51 -26.72
C ILE A 263 11.24 -5.82 -27.82
N GLU A 264 12.47 -5.32 -27.70
CA GLU A 264 13.56 -5.62 -28.64
C GLU A 264 13.93 -7.11 -28.59
N PHE A 265 14.07 -7.68 -27.37
CA PHE A 265 14.29 -9.12 -27.20
C PHE A 265 13.24 -9.98 -27.90
N ILE A 266 11.95 -9.63 -27.79
CA ILE A 266 10.86 -10.37 -28.47
C ILE A 266 10.99 -10.25 -29.97
N LYS A 267 11.40 -9.08 -30.51
CA LYS A 267 11.62 -8.86 -31.95
C LYS A 267 12.83 -9.64 -32.45
N ASP A 268 13.91 -9.68 -31.70
CA ASP A 268 15.11 -10.44 -32.05
C ASP A 268 14.86 -11.95 -32.12
N HIS A 269 13.92 -12.45 -31.29
CA HIS A 269 13.51 -13.86 -31.28
C HIS A 269 12.19 -14.12 -32.01
N GLU A 270 11.76 -13.21 -32.88
CA GLU A 270 10.47 -13.33 -33.59
C GLU A 270 10.32 -14.66 -34.34
N LYS A 271 11.38 -15.12 -34.98
CA LYS A 271 11.38 -16.40 -35.73
C LYS A 271 11.23 -17.61 -34.83
N ASP A 272 11.93 -17.60 -33.69
CA ASP A 272 11.92 -18.69 -32.71
C ASP A 272 10.60 -18.77 -31.97
N LEU A 273 9.95 -17.63 -31.76
CA LEU A 273 8.69 -17.48 -31.04
C LEU A 273 7.46 -17.51 -31.97
N ALA A 274 7.63 -17.52 -33.30
CA ALA A 274 6.52 -17.40 -34.25
C ALA A 274 5.47 -18.50 -34.09
N SER A 275 5.89 -19.76 -33.96
CA SER A 275 4.98 -20.90 -33.73
C SER A 275 4.27 -20.82 -32.37
N PHE A 276 4.95 -20.33 -31.34
CA PHE A 276 4.39 -20.11 -30.01
C PHE A 276 3.30 -19.03 -30.05
N VAL A 277 3.57 -17.87 -30.65
CA VAL A 277 2.61 -16.77 -30.79
C VAL A 277 1.40 -17.20 -31.62
N ALA A 278 1.61 -17.92 -32.73
CA ALA A 278 0.52 -18.45 -33.54
C ALA A 278 -0.38 -19.41 -32.76
N GLY A 279 0.21 -20.31 -31.99
CA GLY A 279 -0.53 -21.24 -31.12
C GLY A 279 -1.30 -20.55 -29.98
N LEU A 280 -0.74 -19.49 -29.39
CA LEU A 280 -1.44 -18.66 -28.40
C LEU A 280 -2.70 -18.01 -28.99
N ASN A 281 -2.58 -17.46 -30.21
CA ASN A 281 -3.70 -16.82 -30.89
C ASN A 281 -4.81 -17.85 -31.23
N GLU A 282 -4.42 -19.02 -31.70
CA GLU A 282 -5.38 -20.11 -31.97
C GLU A 282 -6.09 -20.57 -30.69
N ASN A 283 -5.37 -20.69 -29.56
CA ASN A 283 -5.98 -20.99 -28.27
C ASN A 283 -6.94 -19.89 -27.80
N ALA A 284 -6.64 -18.64 -28.07
CA ALA A 284 -7.54 -17.51 -27.79
C ALA A 284 -8.86 -17.62 -28.57
N ASP A 285 -8.80 -17.98 -29.86
CA ASP A 285 -10.01 -18.18 -30.67
C ASP A 285 -10.82 -19.38 -30.17
N ARG A 286 -10.19 -20.48 -29.84
CA ARG A 286 -10.86 -21.67 -29.28
C ARG A 286 -11.52 -21.35 -27.92
N ARG A 287 -10.85 -20.62 -27.04
CA ARG A 287 -11.42 -20.14 -25.79
C ARG A 287 -12.65 -19.27 -26.02
N ARG A 288 -12.58 -18.33 -26.98
CA ARG A 288 -13.70 -17.49 -27.36
C ARG A 288 -14.91 -18.30 -27.81
N GLN A 289 -14.71 -19.31 -28.66
CA GLN A 289 -15.77 -20.20 -29.12
C GLN A 289 -16.40 -20.97 -27.95
N THR A 290 -15.58 -21.50 -27.03
CA THR A 290 -16.05 -22.24 -25.85
C THR A 290 -16.90 -21.36 -24.92
N VAL A 291 -16.43 -20.15 -24.60
CA VAL A 291 -17.18 -19.21 -23.74
C VAL A 291 -18.47 -18.74 -24.42
N SER A 292 -18.45 -18.54 -25.74
CA SER A 292 -19.66 -18.22 -26.52
C SER A 292 -20.69 -19.35 -26.47
N HIS A 293 -20.23 -20.59 -26.54
CA HIS A 293 -21.11 -21.77 -26.39
C HIS A 293 -21.70 -21.88 -24.98
N MET A 294 -20.88 -21.63 -23.92
CA MET A 294 -21.37 -21.59 -22.53
C MET A 294 -22.47 -20.53 -22.35
N LEU A 295 -22.29 -19.35 -22.92
CA LEU A 295 -23.29 -18.28 -22.89
C LEU A 295 -24.58 -18.69 -23.60
N ALA A 296 -24.49 -19.34 -24.76
CA ALA A 296 -25.64 -19.86 -25.49
C ALA A 296 -26.37 -20.95 -24.68
N THR A 297 -25.65 -21.89 -24.06
CA THR A 297 -26.20 -22.93 -23.19
C THR A 297 -26.94 -22.33 -21.98
N PHE A 298 -26.36 -21.28 -21.35
CA PHE A 298 -27.06 -20.58 -20.28
C PHE A 298 -28.40 -20.01 -20.73
N ASN A 299 -28.43 -19.35 -21.88
CA ASN A 299 -29.66 -18.77 -22.42
C ASN A 299 -30.70 -19.82 -22.77
N GLN A 300 -30.28 -20.98 -23.30
CA GLN A 300 -31.18 -22.05 -23.71
C GLN A 300 -31.70 -22.89 -22.53
N ASP A 301 -30.85 -23.28 -21.60
CA ASP A 301 -31.18 -24.30 -20.61
C ASP A 301 -31.54 -23.70 -19.24
N HIS A 302 -30.90 -22.60 -18.85
CA HIS A 302 -31.03 -22.05 -17.50
C HIS A 302 -31.91 -20.78 -17.43
N LEU A 303 -31.82 -19.90 -18.41
CA LEU A 303 -32.56 -18.66 -18.42
C LEU A 303 -34.10 -18.85 -18.40
N PRO A 304 -34.70 -19.82 -19.14
CA PRO A 304 -36.14 -20.08 -19.06
C PRO A 304 -36.59 -20.47 -17.64
N ARG A 305 -35.80 -21.28 -16.94
CA ARG A 305 -36.08 -21.68 -15.54
C ARG A 305 -35.97 -20.52 -14.57
N ILE A 306 -34.99 -19.62 -14.80
CA ILE A 306 -34.83 -18.40 -14.00
C ILE A 306 -36.02 -17.48 -14.19
N ASN A 307 -36.62 -17.42 -15.41
CA ASN A 307 -37.75 -16.56 -15.75
C ASN A 307 -39.12 -17.21 -15.49
N GLU A 308 -39.16 -18.40 -14.94
CA GLU A 308 -40.42 -19.08 -14.64
C GLU A 308 -41.30 -18.22 -13.73
N GLY A 309 -42.54 -17.97 -14.16
CA GLY A 309 -43.49 -17.10 -13.46
C GLY A 309 -43.39 -15.59 -13.75
N TYR A 310 -42.48 -15.18 -14.67
CA TYR A 310 -42.31 -13.79 -15.08
C TYR A 310 -42.46 -13.67 -16.61
N SER A 311 -43.07 -12.58 -17.09
CA SER A 311 -43.28 -12.34 -18.52
C SER A 311 -42.29 -11.32 -19.07
N GLN A 312 -42.01 -11.40 -20.35
CA GLN A 312 -41.18 -10.41 -21.04
C GLN A 312 -41.82 -9.01 -20.91
N GLY A 313 -41.04 -8.06 -20.42
CA GLY A 313 -41.50 -6.72 -20.10
C GLY A 313 -41.65 -6.46 -18.59
N ASP A 314 -41.71 -7.51 -17.76
CA ASP A 314 -41.72 -7.33 -16.30
C ASP A 314 -40.34 -6.86 -15.82
N PRO A 315 -40.27 -5.94 -14.85
CA PRO A 315 -38.98 -5.49 -14.28
C PRO A 315 -38.17 -6.62 -13.61
N GLU A 316 -38.80 -7.73 -13.29
CA GLU A 316 -38.27 -8.95 -12.68
C GLU A 316 -37.83 -10.01 -13.71
N PHE A 317 -38.08 -9.78 -15.01
CA PHE A 317 -37.69 -10.67 -16.11
C PHE A 317 -36.22 -10.45 -16.48
N CYS A 318 -35.48 -11.51 -16.73
CA CYS A 318 -34.10 -11.46 -17.22
C CYS A 318 -34.10 -11.67 -18.74
N GLU A 319 -33.60 -10.70 -19.46
CA GLU A 319 -33.41 -10.81 -20.93
C GLU A 319 -32.25 -11.74 -21.24
N ALA A 320 -32.23 -12.28 -22.48
CA ALA A 320 -31.12 -13.10 -22.97
C ALA A 320 -29.82 -12.30 -22.95
N LEU A 321 -28.74 -12.96 -22.54
CA LEU A 321 -27.42 -12.35 -22.48
C LEU A 321 -26.72 -12.47 -23.84
N HIS A 322 -26.07 -11.40 -24.24
CA HIS A 322 -25.36 -11.33 -25.53
C HIS A 322 -23.85 -11.26 -25.35
N TRP A 323 -23.10 -11.56 -26.40
CA TRP A 323 -21.63 -11.47 -26.36
C TRP A 323 -21.16 -10.05 -26.03
N ASP A 324 -21.86 -9.02 -26.51
CA ASP A 324 -21.53 -7.61 -26.20
C ASP A 324 -21.65 -7.27 -24.70
N ASP A 325 -22.60 -7.91 -24.01
CA ASP A 325 -22.71 -7.79 -22.54
C ASP A 325 -21.46 -8.34 -21.85
N LEU A 326 -20.92 -9.45 -22.38
CA LEU A 326 -19.70 -10.07 -21.83
C LEU A 326 -18.47 -9.19 -22.13
N GLN A 327 -18.40 -8.58 -23.32
CA GLN A 327 -17.32 -7.63 -23.65
C GLN A 327 -17.31 -6.42 -22.70
N GLY A 328 -18.46 -5.99 -22.21
CA GLY A 328 -18.54 -4.93 -21.20
C GLY A 328 -17.97 -5.33 -19.83
N VAL A 329 -17.85 -6.63 -19.55
CA VAL A 329 -17.22 -7.16 -18.32
C VAL A 329 -15.72 -7.43 -18.54
N VAL A 330 -15.36 -7.87 -19.76
CA VAL A 330 -13.96 -8.12 -20.16
C VAL A 330 -13.36 -6.81 -20.66
N LEU A 331 -12.86 -5.98 -19.77
CA LEU A 331 -12.34 -4.65 -20.11
C LEU A 331 -11.12 -4.71 -21.04
N SER A 332 -10.27 -5.72 -20.86
CA SER A 332 -9.12 -6.01 -21.72
C SER A 332 -8.78 -7.49 -21.61
N GLY A 333 -8.23 -8.07 -22.66
CA GLY A 333 -7.82 -9.48 -22.65
C GLY A 333 -8.88 -10.45 -23.17
N GLN A 334 -8.85 -11.69 -22.72
CA GLN A 334 -9.66 -12.81 -23.21
C GLN A 334 -10.84 -13.11 -22.29
N ALA A 335 -12.02 -13.33 -22.89
CA ALA A 335 -13.19 -13.79 -22.15
C ALA A 335 -12.94 -15.19 -21.56
N SER A 336 -13.35 -15.40 -20.30
CA SER A 336 -13.28 -16.68 -19.60
C SER A 336 -14.58 -17.00 -18.88
N ARG A 337 -14.70 -18.23 -18.38
CA ARG A 337 -15.83 -18.63 -17.53
C ARG A 337 -15.97 -17.77 -16.26
N ILE A 338 -14.86 -17.21 -15.76
CA ILE A 338 -14.89 -16.31 -14.60
C ILE A 338 -15.61 -15.01 -14.96
N HIS A 339 -15.32 -14.44 -16.12
CA HIS A 339 -16.02 -13.26 -16.65
C HIS A 339 -17.50 -13.53 -16.90
N LEU A 340 -17.83 -14.73 -17.35
CA LEU A 340 -19.24 -15.13 -17.53
C LEU A 340 -19.97 -15.21 -16.17
N GLY A 341 -19.34 -15.73 -15.12
CA GLY A 341 -19.87 -15.71 -13.75
C GLY A 341 -20.10 -14.28 -13.23
N GLU A 342 -19.21 -13.35 -13.55
CA GLU A 342 -19.37 -11.92 -13.21
C GLU A 342 -20.51 -11.27 -14.01
N LEU A 343 -20.63 -11.58 -15.30
CA LEU A 343 -21.74 -11.12 -16.13
C LEU A 343 -23.07 -11.57 -15.54
N LEU A 344 -23.19 -12.88 -15.23
CA LEU A 344 -24.39 -13.44 -14.60
C LEU A 344 -24.73 -12.72 -13.31
N PHE A 345 -23.74 -12.46 -12.47
CA PHE A 345 -23.95 -11.75 -11.20
C PHE A 345 -24.42 -10.30 -11.43
N THR A 346 -23.79 -9.61 -12.37
CA THR A 346 -24.12 -8.21 -12.68
C THR A 346 -25.55 -8.07 -13.21
N LYS A 347 -25.99 -9.03 -14.04
CA LYS A 347 -27.33 -9.01 -14.67
C LYS A 347 -28.42 -9.56 -13.73
N LEU A 348 -28.17 -10.67 -13.05
CA LEU A 348 -29.18 -11.35 -12.22
C LEU A 348 -29.41 -10.66 -10.87
N ARG A 349 -28.40 -10.11 -10.25
CA ARG A 349 -28.52 -9.50 -8.91
C ARG A 349 -29.57 -8.38 -8.83
N PRO A 350 -29.61 -7.41 -9.75
CA PRO A 350 -30.66 -6.37 -9.72
C PRO A 350 -32.07 -6.95 -9.89
N ILE A 351 -32.21 -8.01 -10.70
CA ILE A 351 -33.46 -8.69 -10.96
C ILE A 351 -33.94 -9.42 -9.69
N PHE A 352 -33.06 -10.22 -9.06
CA PHE A 352 -33.39 -10.89 -7.80
C PHE A 352 -33.68 -9.88 -6.68
N PHE A 353 -33.01 -8.73 -6.65
CA PHE A 353 -33.35 -7.66 -5.71
C PHE A 353 -34.77 -7.16 -5.87
N LYS A 354 -35.22 -6.91 -7.13
CA LYS A 354 -36.61 -6.49 -7.43
C LYS A 354 -37.60 -7.56 -7.00
N ARG A 355 -37.33 -8.84 -7.28
CA ARG A 355 -38.14 -9.99 -6.84
C ARG A 355 -38.28 -10.07 -5.31
N VAL A 356 -37.16 -9.84 -4.58
CA VAL A 356 -37.20 -9.78 -3.09
C VAL A 356 -38.05 -8.62 -2.60
N LEU A 357 -37.94 -7.45 -3.22
CA LEU A 357 -38.80 -6.29 -2.86
C LEU A 357 -40.27 -6.58 -3.08
N LEU A 358 -40.65 -7.19 -4.20
CA LEU A 358 -42.01 -7.60 -4.51
C LEU A 358 -42.54 -8.62 -3.49
N ALA A 359 -41.77 -9.67 -3.23
CA ALA A 359 -42.09 -10.69 -2.22
C ALA A 359 -42.19 -10.11 -0.81
N LYS A 360 -41.38 -9.13 -0.46
CA LYS A 360 -41.45 -8.41 0.81
C LYS A 360 -42.75 -7.64 0.93
N ALA A 361 -43.18 -6.95 -0.12
CA ALA A 361 -44.47 -6.23 -0.14
C ALA A 361 -45.64 -7.20 0.03
N GLN A 362 -45.62 -8.35 -0.66
CA GLN A 362 -46.64 -9.42 -0.52
C GLN A 362 -46.62 -10.00 0.89
N TYR A 363 -45.48 -10.26 1.48
CA TYR A 363 -45.35 -10.74 2.86
C TYR A 363 -45.92 -9.74 3.89
N GLU A 364 -45.59 -8.45 3.78
CA GLU A 364 -46.13 -7.44 4.70
C GLU A 364 -47.66 -7.30 4.55
N LEU A 365 -48.18 -7.39 3.33
CA LEU A 365 -49.65 -7.40 3.08
C LEU A 365 -50.31 -8.67 3.67
N ALA A 366 -49.72 -9.83 3.43
CA ALA A 366 -50.18 -11.11 3.98
C ALA A 366 -50.17 -11.09 5.52
N LYS A 367 -49.13 -10.56 6.13
CA LYS A 367 -48.98 -10.39 7.57
C LYS A 367 -50.08 -9.47 8.14
N TYR A 368 -50.42 -8.37 7.47
CA TYR A 368 -51.50 -7.51 7.87
C TYR A 368 -52.85 -8.22 7.78
N ARG A 369 -53.14 -8.94 6.68
CA ARG A 369 -54.35 -9.71 6.48
C ARG A 369 -54.49 -10.87 7.49
N TYR A 370 -53.39 -11.56 7.80
CA TYR A 370 -53.33 -12.60 8.81
C TYR A 370 -53.66 -12.07 10.20
N HIS A 371 -53.14 -10.92 10.60
CA HIS A 371 -53.52 -10.26 11.87
C HIS A 371 -54.99 -9.86 11.92
N LYS A 372 -55.62 -9.61 10.77
CA LYS A 372 -57.08 -9.37 10.65
C LYS A 372 -57.88 -10.66 10.60
N LYS A 373 -57.26 -11.83 10.66
CA LYS A 373 -57.95 -13.13 10.49
C LYS A 373 -58.59 -13.32 9.10
N GLU A 374 -58.07 -12.62 8.07
CA GLU A 374 -58.52 -12.74 6.68
C GLU A 374 -57.75 -13.78 5.87
N LEU A 375 -56.65 -14.31 6.46
CA LEU A 375 -55.80 -15.36 5.88
C LEU A 375 -55.65 -16.53 6.86
N SER A 376 -55.63 -17.74 6.36
CA SER A 376 -55.32 -18.94 7.15
C SER A 376 -53.82 -19.05 7.46
N ASP A 377 -53.49 -19.86 8.51
CA ASP A 377 -52.09 -20.13 8.90
C ASP A 377 -51.30 -20.70 7.72
N LEU A 378 -51.87 -21.63 6.93
CA LEU A 378 -51.25 -22.24 5.79
C LEU A 378 -50.91 -21.25 4.67
N GLU A 379 -51.84 -20.33 4.34
CA GLU A 379 -51.63 -19.33 3.30
C GLU A 379 -50.55 -18.32 3.72
N PHE A 380 -50.53 -17.95 5.02
CA PHE A 380 -49.47 -17.06 5.52
C PHE A 380 -48.08 -17.71 5.50
N ASP A 381 -47.98 -18.97 5.94
CA ASP A 381 -46.77 -19.72 5.97
C ASP A 381 -46.17 -19.91 4.56
N ILE A 382 -47.00 -20.11 3.54
CA ILE A 382 -46.56 -20.19 2.14
C ILE A 382 -45.90 -18.88 1.67
N VAL A 383 -46.56 -17.75 1.95
CA VAL A 383 -46.01 -16.43 1.54
C VAL A 383 -44.74 -16.10 2.32
N GLU A 384 -44.73 -16.42 3.61
CA GLU A 384 -43.53 -16.23 4.44
C GLU A 384 -42.36 -17.10 3.95
N ALA A 385 -42.62 -18.36 3.62
CA ALA A 385 -41.58 -19.29 3.09
C ALA A 385 -41.03 -18.82 1.76
N GLN A 386 -41.86 -18.36 0.83
CA GLN A 386 -41.45 -17.80 -0.46
C GLN A 386 -40.56 -16.56 -0.27
N TYR A 387 -40.95 -15.65 0.61
CA TYR A 387 -40.11 -14.46 0.89
C TYR A 387 -38.78 -14.85 1.51
N LYS A 388 -38.74 -15.75 2.47
CA LYS A 388 -37.50 -16.22 3.13
C LYS A 388 -36.58 -16.92 2.13
N GLU A 389 -37.10 -17.73 1.22
CA GLU A 389 -36.36 -18.44 0.19
C GLU A 389 -35.75 -17.49 -0.84
N LEU A 390 -36.55 -16.55 -1.38
CA LEU A 390 -36.06 -15.55 -2.31
C LEU A 390 -35.00 -14.65 -1.65
N ARG A 391 -35.22 -14.25 -0.41
CA ARG A 391 -34.23 -13.47 0.36
C ARG A 391 -32.95 -14.26 0.55
N LYS A 392 -33.02 -15.54 0.92
CA LYS A 392 -31.86 -16.42 1.06
C LYS A 392 -31.11 -16.51 -0.27
N THR A 393 -31.79 -16.78 -1.35
CA THR A 393 -31.20 -16.87 -2.70
C THR A 393 -30.47 -15.59 -3.04
N TYR A 394 -31.08 -14.42 -2.86
CA TYR A 394 -30.45 -13.11 -3.12
C TYR A 394 -29.22 -12.89 -2.24
N THR A 395 -29.26 -13.23 -0.96
CA THR A 395 -28.16 -13.01 -0.03
C THR A 395 -26.98 -13.95 -0.27
N THR A 396 -27.20 -15.08 -0.88
CA THR A 396 -26.14 -16.06 -1.23
C THR A 396 -25.63 -15.93 -2.65
N LEU A 397 -26.20 -15.01 -3.47
CA LEU A 397 -25.70 -14.78 -4.83
C LEU A 397 -24.25 -14.30 -4.80
N SER A 398 -23.40 -14.98 -5.54
CA SER A 398 -22.01 -14.61 -5.78
C SER A 398 -21.59 -14.98 -7.20
N PRO A 399 -20.61 -14.29 -7.82
CA PRO A 399 -20.11 -14.66 -9.14
C PRO A 399 -19.64 -16.12 -9.21
N VAL A 400 -18.93 -16.57 -8.16
CA VAL A 400 -18.43 -17.94 -8.04
C VAL A 400 -19.58 -18.93 -7.95
N GLY A 401 -20.55 -18.72 -7.07
CA GLY A 401 -21.70 -19.60 -6.91
C GLY A 401 -22.59 -19.68 -8.15
N LEU A 402 -22.71 -18.59 -8.91
CA LEU A 402 -23.44 -18.59 -10.19
C LEU A 402 -22.67 -19.35 -11.26
N ARG A 403 -21.35 -19.21 -11.31
CA ARG A 403 -20.48 -19.96 -12.20
C ARG A 403 -20.58 -21.47 -11.91
N GLU A 404 -20.41 -21.88 -10.65
CA GLU A 404 -20.52 -23.27 -10.25
C GLU A 404 -21.89 -23.88 -10.56
N ARG A 405 -22.96 -23.10 -10.40
CA ARG A 405 -24.33 -23.56 -10.59
C ARG A 405 -24.74 -23.69 -12.05
N PHE A 406 -24.30 -22.76 -12.91
CA PHE A 406 -24.81 -22.62 -14.27
C PHE A 406 -23.79 -22.87 -15.37
N ILE A 407 -22.49 -22.90 -15.04
CA ILE A 407 -21.41 -23.00 -16.02
C ILE A 407 -20.52 -24.20 -15.78
N ASP A 408 -19.94 -24.35 -14.56
CA ASP A 408 -18.92 -25.37 -14.27
C ASP A 408 -19.45 -26.82 -14.32
N GLY A 409 -20.77 -27.02 -14.22
CA GLY A 409 -21.39 -28.36 -14.26
C GLY A 409 -21.64 -28.93 -15.65
N SER A 410 -21.62 -28.09 -16.68
CA SER A 410 -22.00 -28.47 -18.06
C SER A 410 -20.83 -28.62 -19.01
N THR A 411 -19.73 -27.91 -18.77
CA THR A 411 -18.54 -27.95 -19.63
C THR A 411 -17.30 -27.50 -18.86
N ARG A 412 -16.36 -28.40 -18.60
CA ARG A 412 -14.95 -27.99 -18.44
C ARG A 412 -14.54 -27.31 -19.75
N GLU A 413 -13.53 -26.41 -19.71
CA GLU A 413 -12.99 -25.79 -20.93
C GLU A 413 -12.75 -26.86 -22.01
N ASP A 414 -13.66 -26.96 -22.96
CA ASP A 414 -13.82 -28.12 -23.83
C ASP A 414 -13.11 -27.91 -25.17
N TYR A 415 -11.84 -27.51 -25.16
CA TYR A 415 -11.03 -27.46 -26.38
C TYR A 415 -9.65 -28.10 -26.18
N ASP A 416 -9.15 -28.72 -27.24
CA ASP A 416 -7.77 -29.17 -27.28
C ASP A 416 -6.83 -27.99 -27.44
N SER A 417 -5.69 -28.01 -26.78
CA SER A 417 -4.66 -27.00 -27.01
C SER A 417 -4.16 -27.03 -28.46
N SER A 418 -3.76 -25.88 -28.99
CA SER A 418 -3.02 -25.80 -30.26
C SER A 418 -1.67 -26.51 -30.16
N PHE A 419 -1.07 -26.50 -28.95
CA PHE A 419 0.18 -27.19 -28.68
C PHE A 419 -0.09 -28.66 -28.37
N ARG A 420 0.33 -29.58 -29.25
CA ARG A 420 0.04 -31.01 -29.12
C ARG A 420 1.00 -31.73 -28.20
N SER A 421 2.29 -31.37 -28.24
CA SER A 421 3.34 -31.97 -27.40
C SER A 421 4.29 -30.91 -26.85
N GLU A 422 4.94 -31.21 -25.73
CA GLU A 422 5.98 -30.41 -25.12
C GLU A 422 7.23 -30.32 -26.00
N GLU A 423 7.52 -31.36 -26.74
CA GLU A 423 8.72 -31.47 -27.62
C GLU A 423 8.72 -30.41 -28.73
N GLU A 424 7.53 -29.98 -29.16
CA GLU A 424 7.40 -28.99 -30.21
C GLU A 424 7.69 -27.56 -29.74
N ILE A 425 7.39 -27.26 -28.44
CA ILE A 425 7.36 -25.86 -28.02
C ILE A 425 8.36 -25.54 -26.90
N LEU A 426 8.53 -26.42 -25.88
CA LEU A 426 9.37 -26.10 -24.72
C LEU A 426 10.84 -25.88 -25.06
N PRO A 427 11.47 -26.67 -25.96
CA PRO A 427 12.87 -26.44 -26.33
C PRO A 427 13.10 -25.06 -26.99
N ALA A 428 12.17 -24.62 -27.84
CA ALA A 428 12.25 -23.32 -28.48
C ALA A 428 12.18 -22.18 -27.46
N LEU A 429 11.28 -22.27 -26.47
CA LEU A 429 11.17 -21.28 -25.40
C LEU A 429 12.41 -21.20 -24.53
N VAL A 430 12.99 -22.34 -24.16
CA VAL A 430 14.25 -22.35 -23.36
C VAL A 430 15.43 -21.82 -24.15
N ALA A 431 15.46 -22.07 -25.47
CA ALA A 431 16.54 -21.58 -26.33
C ALA A 431 16.61 -20.06 -26.40
N THR A 432 15.53 -19.33 -26.15
CA THR A 432 15.53 -17.87 -26.04
C THR A 432 16.17 -17.37 -24.74
N GLY A 433 16.49 -18.24 -23.78
CA GLY A 433 17.04 -17.87 -22.48
C GLY A 433 15.99 -17.54 -21.43
N GLY A 434 14.68 -17.69 -21.74
CA GLY A 434 13.60 -17.56 -20.76
C GLY A 434 13.41 -18.80 -19.91
N ASP A 435 12.61 -18.67 -18.85
CA ASP A 435 12.27 -19.75 -17.95
C ASP A 435 10.97 -20.43 -18.36
N VAL A 436 10.93 -21.76 -18.28
CA VAL A 436 9.73 -22.57 -18.47
C VAL A 436 9.32 -23.15 -17.13
N VAL A 437 8.16 -22.75 -16.67
CA VAL A 437 7.58 -23.10 -15.38
C VAL A 437 6.44 -24.09 -15.60
N TYR A 438 6.49 -25.25 -14.97
CA TYR A 438 5.35 -26.16 -14.90
C TYR A 438 4.41 -25.71 -13.78
N ILE A 439 3.27 -25.12 -14.15
CA ILE A 439 2.24 -24.62 -13.23
C ILE A 439 1.08 -25.61 -13.09
N HIS A 440 0.29 -25.51 -12.02
CA HIS A 440 -0.84 -26.41 -11.69
C HIS A 440 -0.51 -27.91 -11.82
N PRO A 441 0.65 -28.37 -11.36
CA PRO A 441 1.11 -29.72 -11.66
C PRO A 441 0.14 -30.83 -11.23
N LEU A 442 -0.61 -30.63 -10.14
CA LEU A 442 -1.56 -31.62 -9.63
C LEU A 442 -2.91 -31.62 -10.39
N GLU A 443 -3.11 -30.75 -11.37
CA GLU A 443 -4.31 -30.78 -12.20
C GLU A 443 -4.34 -32.01 -13.11
N ALA A 444 -3.22 -32.34 -13.73
CA ALA A 444 -3.04 -33.56 -14.51
C ALA A 444 -2.94 -34.83 -13.63
N GLY A 445 -2.89 -34.69 -12.29
CA GLY A 445 -2.70 -35.76 -11.31
C GLY A 445 -1.22 -36.02 -10.99
N LEU A 446 -0.97 -36.50 -9.77
CA LEU A 446 0.37 -36.66 -9.19
C LEU A 446 1.31 -37.53 -10.07
N LYS A 447 0.83 -38.65 -10.53
CA LYS A 447 1.62 -39.59 -11.36
C LYS A 447 2.07 -38.93 -12.65
N LYS A 448 1.14 -38.31 -13.36
CA LYS A 448 1.41 -37.64 -14.64
C LYS A 448 2.37 -36.46 -14.50
N SER A 449 2.24 -35.72 -13.41
CA SER A 449 3.14 -34.61 -13.14
C SER A 449 4.58 -35.04 -12.91
N ILE A 450 4.76 -36.14 -12.17
CA ILE A 450 6.08 -36.75 -11.95
C ILE A 450 6.66 -37.24 -13.28
N GLU A 451 5.89 -37.98 -14.07
CA GLU A 451 6.31 -38.43 -15.42
C GLU A 451 6.73 -37.26 -16.30
N THR A 452 5.93 -36.21 -16.36
CA THR A 452 6.21 -35.02 -17.17
C THR A 452 7.53 -34.37 -16.80
N ILE A 453 7.80 -34.14 -15.51
CA ILE A 453 9.07 -33.55 -15.06
C ILE A 453 10.26 -34.45 -15.36
N LEU A 454 10.12 -35.77 -15.20
CA LEU A 454 11.20 -36.71 -15.49
C LEU A 454 11.51 -36.79 -16.98
N VAL A 455 10.50 -36.74 -17.84
CA VAL A 455 10.68 -36.77 -19.31
C VAL A 455 11.28 -35.47 -19.82
N TYR A 456 10.75 -34.34 -19.37
CA TYR A 456 11.16 -33.01 -19.86
C TYR A 456 12.15 -32.29 -18.95
N HIS A 457 12.99 -33.06 -18.24
CA HIS A 457 13.97 -32.57 -17.26
C HIS A 457 14.99 -31.56 -17.81
N ASN A 458 15.23 -31.54 -19.11
CA ASN A 458 16.17 -30.63 -19.77
C ASN A 458 15.54 -29.30 -20.18
N VAL A 459 14.23 -29.15 -20.16
CA VAL A 459 13.51 -27.96 -20.62
C VAL A 459 12.67 -27.31 -19.51
N ILE A 460 12.20 -28.07 -18.52
CA ILE A 460 11.48 -27.49 -17.37
C ILE A 460 12.51 -26.92 -16.40
N THR A 461 12.50 -25.59 -16.20
CA THR A 461 13.44 -24.88 -15.32
C THR A 461 12.88 -24.64 -13.92
N HIS A 462 11.57 -24.45 -13.83
CA HIS A 462 10.86 -24.13 -12.60
C HIS A 462 9.60 -24.99 -12.47
N VAL A 463 9.14 -25.16 -11.24
CA VAL A 463 7.88 -25.87 -10.95
C VAL A 463 7.10 -25.19 -9.84
N GLU A 464 5.82 -25.05 -10.01
CA GLU A 464 4.92 -24.49 -9.00
C GLU A 464 4.63 -25.56 -7.94
N THR A 465 5.43 -25.56 -6.87
CA THR A 465 5.31 -26.51 -5.75
C THR A 465 4.21 -26.14 -4.77
N PHE A 466 3.73 -24.91 -4.84
CA PHE A 466 2.58 -24.45 -4.08
C PHE A 466 1.81 -23.39 -4.86
N ASN A 467 0.53 -23.68 -5.11
CA ASN A 467 -0.44 -22.74 -5.65
C ASN A 467 -1.54 -22.54 -4.60
N MET A 468 -1.86 -21.28 -4.26
CA MET A 468 -2.83 -21.01 -3.18
C MET A 468 -4.23 -21.48 -3.57
N GLN A 469 -4.65 -21.26 -4.82
CA GLN A 469 -5.96 -21.66 -5.30
C GLN A 469 -6.11 -23.19 -5.31
N ASP A 470 -5.11 -23.88 -5.81
CA ASP A 470 -5.09 -25.34 -5.86
C ASP A 470 -5.02 -25.98 -4.47
N SER A 471 -4.29 -25.36 -3.51
CA SER A 471 -4.14 -25.91 -2.16
C SER A 471 -5.46 -26.12 -1.42
N PHE A 472 -6.51 -25.34 -1.76
CA PHE A 472 -7.85 -25.51 -1.19
C PHE A 472 -8.71 -26.54 -1.92
N LYS A 473 -8.34 -26.92 -3.15
CA LYS A 473 -9.11 -27.84 -4.01
C LYS A 473 -8.49 -29.22 -4.10
N ARG A 474 -7.17 -29.34 -3.90
CA ARG A 474 -6.42 -30.59 -4.11
C ARG A 474 -6.18 -31.36 -2.80
N ASN A 475 -5.88 -32.65 -2.95
CA ASN A 475 -5.54 -33.51 -1.83
C ASN A 475 -4.22 -33.06 -1.15
N PRO A 476 -4.21 -32.75 0.16
CA PRO A 476 -2.99 -32.33 0.84
C PRO A 476 -1.86 -33.38 0.83
N ASN A 477 -2.22 -34.68 0.71
CA ASN A 477 -1.24 -35.77 0.63
C ASN A 477 -0.50 -35.74 -0.71
N ASP A 478 -1.21 -35.52 -1.82
CA ASP A 478 -0.59 -35.44 -3.15
C ASP A 478 0.34 -34.22 -3.23
N LEU A 479 -0.06 -33.10 -2.66
CA LEU A 479 0.79 -31.91 -2.54
C LEU A 479 2.08 -32.21 -1.75
N ARG A 480 1.98 -32.95 -0.65
CA ARG A 480 3.14 -33.34 0.15
C ARG A 480 4.08 -34.29 -0.63
N LEU A 481 3.53 -35.30 -1.28
CA LEU A 481 4.31 -36.26 -2.06
C LEU A 481 5.01 -35.59 -3.25
N PHE A 482 4.32 -34.68 -3.94
CA PHE A 482 4.89 -33.90 -5.03
C PHE A 482 6.06 -33.03 -4.56
N ASN A 483 5.94 -32.35 -3.42
CA ASN A 483 7.03 -31.56 -2.86
C ASN A 483 8.20 -32.44 -2.41
N SER A 484 7.94 -33.65 -1.89
CA SER A 484 9.01 -34.60 -1.57
C SER A 484 9.74 -35.07 -2.83
N PHE A 485 9.02 -35.31 -3.92
CA PHE A 485 9.60 -35.65 -5.23
C PHE A 485 10.57 -34.55 -5.72
N VAL A 486 10.15 -33.30 -5.72
CA VAL A 486 11.01 -32.17 -6.12
C VAL A 486 12.25 -32.06 -5.21
N GLY A 487 12.05 -32.29 -3.91
CA GLY A 487 13.16 -32.34 -2.95
C GLY A 487 14.16 -33.46 -3.26
N PHE A 488 13.70 -34.67 -3.53
CA PHE A 488 14.57 -35.80 -3.87
C PHE A 488 15.35 -35.59 -5.18
N LEU A 489 14.71 -35.00 -6.20
CA LEU A 489 15.38 -34.64 -7.44
C LEU A 489 16.53 -33.67 -7.21
N ASN A 490 16.25 -32.57 -6.52
CA ASN A 490 17.23 -31.51 -6.30
C ASN A 490 18.38 -31.92 -5.34
N GLU A 491 18.12 -32.87 -4.43
CA GLU A 491 19.11 -33.40 -3.49
C GLU A 491 19.89 -34.60 -4.07
N GLY A 492 19.50 -35.08 -5.24
CA GLY A 492 20.08 -36.28 -5.85
C GLY A 492 19.79 -37.55 -5.05
N ASN A 493 18.68 -37.59 -4.32
CA ASN A 493 18.28 -38.73 -3.50
C ASN A 493 17.63 -39.83 -4.35
N ALA A 494 18.46 -40.60 -5.03
CA ALA A 494 18.01 -41.70 -5.92
C ALA A 494 17.15 -42.74 -5.17
N LYS A 495 17.48 -43.07 -3.90
CA LYS A 495 16.72 -44.02 -3.11
C LYS A 495 15.32 -43.52 -2.81
N GLY A 496 15.20 -42.31 -2.25
CA GLY A 496 13.89 -41.72 -1.93
C GLY A 496 13.03 -41.54 -3.18
N LEU A 497 13.63 -41.23 -4.31
CA LEU A 497 12.93 -41.10 -5.59
C LEU A 497 12.41 -42.48 -6.06
N LYS A 498 13.22 -43.53 -5.98
CA LYS A 498 12.82 -44.88 -6.34
C LYS A 498 11.68 -45.38 -5.46
N ASP A 499 11.81 -45.27 -4.14
CA ASP A 499 10.78 -45.65 -3.18
C ASP A 499 9.45 -44.94 -3.47
N LEU A 500 9.49 -43.65 -3.83
CA LEU A 500 8.29 -42.88 -4.18
C LEU A 500 7.64 -43.34 -5.49
N ILE A 501 8.44 -43.61 -6.54
CA ILE A 501 7.98 -44.11 -7.84
C ILE A 501 7.31 -45.47 -7.67
N GLU A 502 7.92 -46.38 -6.88
CA GLU A 502 7.36 -47.69 -6.56
C GLU A 502 6.05 -47.55 -5.76
N GLN A 503 6.02 -46.71 -4.73
CA GLN A 503 4.81 -46.46 -3.93
C GLN A 503 3.64 -45.98 -4.79
N LEU A 504 3.90 -45.15 -5.77
CA LEU A 504 2.88 -44.58 -6.66
C LEU A 504 2.54 -45.52 -7.83
N SER A 505 3.24 -46.68 -7.97
CA SER A 505 3.08 -47.61 -9.11
C SER A 505 3.13 -46.88 -10.45
N ILE A 506 4.14 -46.00 -10.62
CA ILE A 506 4.38 -45.30 -11.89
C ILE A 506 5.08 -46.28 -12.83
N PRO A 507 4.51 -46.63 -14.01
CA PRO A 507 5.12 -47.56 -14.94
C PRO A 507 6.30 -46.91 -15.65
N PHE A 508 7.45 -46.80 -14.98
CA PHE A 508 8.66 -46.33 -15.60
C PHE A 508 9.38 -47.50 -16.26
N SER A 509 9.27 -47.59 -17.58
CA SER A 509 10.01 -48.57 -18.38
C SER A 509 11.46 -48.20 -18.63
N ASP A 510 11.82 -46.92 -18.42
CA ASP A 510 13.17 -46.43 -18.70
C ASP A 510 13.87 -45.83 -17.47
N VAL A 511 14.66 -46.67 -16.80
CA VAL A 511 15.52 -46.31 -15.65
C VAL A 511 16.51 -45.18 -16.04
N ARG A 512 16.90 -45.11 -17.30
CA ARG A 512 17.84 -44.10 -17.79
C ARG A 512 17.24 -42.66 -17.67
N CYS A 513 15.96 -42.51 -17.89
CA CYS A 513 15.28 -41.23 -17.79
C CYS A 513 15.37 -40.68 -16.36
N VAL A 514 15.22 -41.51 -15.34
CA VAL A 514 15.33 -41.15 -13.92
C VAL A 514 16.77 -40.74 -13.57
N GLU A 515 17.76 -41.51 -14.05
CA GLU A 515 19.19 -41.18 -13.83
C GLU A 515 19.61 -39.88 -14.52
N LEU A 516 19.13 -39.63 -15.74
CA LEU A 516 19.36 -38.42 -16.49
C LEU A 516 18.73 -37.22 -15.79
N ALA A 517 17.48 -37.32 -15.34
CA ALA A 517 16.79 -36.26 -14.60
C ALA A 517 17.53 -35.93 -13.30
N LEU A 518 17.94 -36.94 -12.50
CA LEU A 518 18.74 -36.75 -11.29
C LEU A 518 20.06 -36.02 -11.61
N SER A 519 20.78 -36.46 -12.64
CA SER A 519 22.05 -35.81 -13.04
C SER A 519 21.85 -34.38 -13.51
N CYS A 520 20.77 -34.11 -14.21
CA CYS A 520 20.41 -32.77 -14.69
C CYS A 520 20.11 -31.84 -13.52
N PHE A 521 19.19 -32.23 -12.63
CA PHE A 521 18.74 -31.40 -11.52
C PHE A 521 19.75 -31.27 -10.37
N GLN A 522 20.72 -32.17 -10.27
CA GLN A 522 21.89 -31.96 -9.40
C GLN A 522 22.77 -30.82 -9.89
N LYS A 523 22.93 -30.67 -11.22
CA LYS A 523 23.75 -29.60 -11.82
C LYS A 523 23.00 -28.28 -11.85
N LYS A 524 21.72 -28.28 -12.28
CA LYS A 524 20.84 -27.12 -12.34
C LYS A 524 19.53 -27.48 -11.63
N PRO A 525 19.41 -27.16 -10.33
CA PRO A 525 18.21 -27.52 -9.56
C PRO A 525 16.92 -27.03 -10.19
N LEU A 526 15.89 -27.87 -10.14
CA LEU A 526 14.52 -27.49 -10.47
C LEU A 526 14.02 -26.50 -9.42
N ILE A 527 13.76 -25.26 -9.83
CA ILE A 527 13.44 -24.17 -8.89
C ILE A 527 11.96 -24.26 -8.47
N PRO A 528 11.67 -24.44 -7.16
CA PRO A 528 10.32 -24.48 -6.67
C PRO A 528 9.72 -23.09 -6.58
N TRP A 529 8.56 -22.90 -7.20
CA TRP A 529 7.79 -21.67 -7.17
C TRP A 529 6.61 -21.73 -6.22
N CYS A 530 6.15 -20.53 -5.83
CA CYS A 530 4.99 -20.30 -4.99
C CYS A 530 4.14 -19.19 -5.61
N GLY A 531 2.97 -19.55 -6.07
CA GLY A 531 2.01 -18.65 -6.70
C GLY A 531 0.70 -18.54 -5.90
N SER A 532 0.11 -17.34 -5.87
CA SER A 532 -1.23 -17.18 -5.28
C SER A 532 -2.33 -17.52 -6.25
N ASP A 533 -2.06 -17.42 -7.54
CA ASP A 533 -3.05 -17.53 -8.60
C ASP A 533 -4.27 -16.60 -8.37
N SER A 534 -3.94 -15.41 -7.86
CA SER A 534 -4.95 -14.47 -7.40
C SER A 534 -5.55 -13.70 -8.56
N THR A 535 -6.82 -13.91 -8.81
CA THR A 535 -7.63 -13.12 -9.76
C THR A 535 -8.27 -11.89 -9.10
N GLY A 536 -8.30 -11.84 -7.77
CA GLY A 536 -9.00 -10.82 -6.99
C GLY A 536 -10.53 -10.88 -7.10
N LYS A 537 -11.07 -11.97 -7.68
CA LYS A 537 -12.50 -12.22 -7.90
C LYS A 537 -13.11 -13.20 -6.90
N ASP A 538 -12.29 -14.12 -6.37
CA ASP A 538 -12.72 -15.10 -5.36
C ASP A 538 -12.42 -14.60 -3.94
N PRO A 539 -13.44 -14.30 -3.13
CA PRO A 539 -13.26 -13.82 -1.77
C PRO A 539 -12.85 -14.92 -0.78
N THR A 540 -12.99 -16.20 -1.14
CA THR A 540 -12.69 -17.35 -0.28
C THR A 540 -11.21 -17.69 -0.23
N ILE A 541 -10.46 -17.23 -1.24
CA ILE A 541 -9.02 -17.48 -1.39
C ILE A 541 -8.23 -16.29 -0.83
N PRO A 542 -7.14 -16.54 -0.09
CA PRO A 542 -6.23 -15.48 0.30
C PRO A 542 -5.73 -14.71 -0.93
N GLY A 543 -5.69 -13.40 -0.83
CA GLY A 543 -5.20 -12.58 -1.94
C GLY A 543 -3.68 -12.71 -2.12
N MET A 544 -3.18 -12.05 -3.15
CA MET A 544 -1.79 -12.07 -3.63
C MET A 544 -0.75 -11.84 -2.52
N GLY A 545 0.38 -12.54 -2.66
CA GLY A 545 1.65 -12.31 -1.98
C GLY A 545 2.01 -13.32 -0.90
N PHE A 546 3.31 -13.61 -0.83
CA PHE A 546 3.96 -14.46 0.16
C PHE A 546 5.15 -13.73 0.77
N ILE A 547 5.50 -14.10 2.00
CA ILE A 547 6.67 -13.57 2.70
C ILE A 547 7.27 -14.63 3.63
N SER A 548 8.60 -14.62 3.73
CA SER A 548 9.28 -15.42 4.75
C SER A 548 9.01 -14.86 6.14
N PHE A 549 8.65 -15.73 7.08
CA PHE A 549 8.43 -15.36 8.49
C PHE A 549 9.64 -14.66 9.12
N THR A 550 10.84 -14.97 8.67
CA THR A 550 12.08 -14.36 9.15
C THR A 550 12.20 -12.88 8.78
N GLN A 551 11.61 -12.46 7.66
CA GLN A 551 11.60 -11.08 7.18
C GLN A 551 10.63 -10.19 7.96
N ILE A 552 9.63 -10.78 8.62
CA ILE A 552 8.65 -10.03 9.41
C ILE A 552 9.28 -9.50 10.70
N PRO A 553 9.07 -8.22 11.05
CA PRO A 553 9.58 -7.64 12.30
C PRO A 553 9.18 -8.45 13.55
N LYS A 554 10.13 -8.74 14.43
CA LYS A 554 9.93 -9.63 15.63
C LYS A 554 8.71 -9.25 16.46
N LYS A 555 8.40 -7.94 16.60
CA LYS A 555 7.29 -7.42 17.41
C LYS A 555 5.91 -7.85 16.91
N ILE A 556 5.74 -8.09 15.62
CA ILE A 556 4.45 -8.44 15.00
C ILE A 556 4.35 -9.88 14.53
N ARG A 557 5.45 -10.65 14.54
CA ARG A 557 5.51 -12.03 14.04
C ARG A 557 4.39 -12.93 14.58
N ARG A 558 4.19 -12.94 15.90
CA ARG A 558 3.20 -13.79 16.56
C ARG A 558 1.78 -13.45 16.13
N TYR A 559 1.51 -12.15 15.97
CA TYR A 559 0.21 -11.66 15.54
C TYR A 559 -0.03 -11.98 14.07
N TYR A 560 0.95 -11.70 13.24
CA TYR A 560 0.89 -11.95 11.80
C TYR A 560 0.66 -13.43 11.48
N LYS A 561 1.39 -14.32 12.16
CA LYS A 561 1.20 -15.79 12.03
C LYS A 561 -0.22 -16.26 12.42
N LYS A 562 -0.90 -15.57 13.32
CA LYS A 562 -2.28 -15.91 13.72
C LYS A 562 -3.33 -15.44 12.72
N SER A 563 -3.05 -14.36 11.99
CA SER A 563 -4.00 -13.71 11.09
C SER A 563 -3.82 -14.07 9.61
N HIS A 564 -2.77 -14.81 9.26
CA HIS A 564 -2.44 -15.19 7.89
C HIS A 564 -2.22 -16.70 7.76
N TYR A 565 -2.52 -17.20 6.57
CA TYR A 565 -2.29 -18.61 6.26
C TYR A 565 -0.79 -18.91 6.22
N ALA A 566 -0.37 -19.95 6.94
CA ALA A 566 1.01 -20.42 6.92
C ALA A 566 1.12 -21.64 6.01
N LEU A 567 2.04 -21.61 5.06
CA LEU A 567 2.32 -22.77 4.22
C LEU A 567 2.87 -23.92 5.07
N PRO A 568 2.60 -25.18 4.69
CA PRO A 568 3.20 -26.34 5.35
C PRO A 568 4.71 -26.21 5.43
N LEU A 569 5.29 -26.54 6.59
CA LEU A 569 6.71 -26.34 6.86
C LEU A 569 7.65 -27.05 5.86
N PRO A 570 7.40 -28.28 5.40
CA PRO A 570 8.24 -28.93 4.39
C PRO A 570 8.29 -28.14 3.08
N ILE A 571 7.13 -27.66 2.62
CA ILE A 571 6.99 -26.85 1.40
C ILE A 571 7.73 -25.52 1.56
N SER A 572 7.52 -24.84 2.69
CA SER A 572 8.23 -23.59 3.00
C SER A 572 9.75 -23.76 2.95
N LYS A 573 10.26 -24.84 3.53
CA LYS A 573 11.71 -25.13 3.53
C LYS A 573 12.23 -25.40 2.12
N LEU A 574 11.51 -26.16 1.32
CA LEU A 574 11.88 -26.44 -0.05
C LEU A 574 11.96 -25.16 -0.88
N ILE A 575 10.92 -24.33 -0.84
CA ILE A 575 10.89 -23.08 -1.58
C ILE A 575 12.02 -22.14 -1.13
N LEU A 576 12.17 -21.89 0.17
CA LEU A 576 13.19 -20.98 0.70
C LEU A 576 14.62 -21.45 0.43
N LYS A 577 14.86 -22.74 0.26
CA LYS A 577 16.19 -23.29 -0.06
C LYS A 577 16.67 -22.87 -1.46
N TYR A 578 15.74 -22.70 -2.41
CA TYR A 578 16.07 -22.43 -3.81
C TYR A 578 15.66 -21.03 -4.30
N HIS A 579 14.73 -20.37 -3.62
CA HIS A 579 14.23 -19.05 -4.02
C HIS A 579 15.23 -17.93 -3.75
N ASP A 580 16.06 -18.04 -2.71
CA ASP A 580 16.96 -16.95 -2.30
C ASP A 580 18.34 -17.51 -1.92
N ARG A 581 19.27 -17.51 -2.89
CA ARG A 581 20.65 -17.99 -2.68
C ARG A 581 21.46 -17.10 -1.74
N ASP A 582 21.01 -15.85 -1.46
CA ASP A 582 21.74 -14.89 -0.64
C ASP A 582 21.34 -14.89 0.84
N LEU A 583 20.25 -15.59 1.22
CA LEU A 583 19.93 -15.83 2.64
C LEU A 583 20.90 -16.87 3.21
N GLY A 584 21.72 -16.49 4.18
CA GLY A 584 22.66 -17.40 4.82
C GLY A 584 22.02 -18.73 5.25
N SER A 585 22.68 -19.85 5.00
CA SER A 585 22.14 -21.23 5.11
C SER A 585 21.37 -21.55 6.39
N ASN A 586 21.72 -20.93 7.53
CA ASN A 586 21.05 -21.12 8.81
C ASN A 586 19.66 -20.44 8.93
N GLN A 587 19.35 -19.46 8.08
CA GLN A 587 18.04 -18.81 8.07
C GLN A 587 17.07 -19.44 7.07
N GLN A 588 17.58 -20.02 5.98
CA GLN A 588 16.81 -20.68 4.94
C GLN A 588 16.11 -21.96 5.48
N GLU A 589 16.79 -22.75 6.28
CA GLU A 589 16.24 -24.02 6.79
C GLU A 589 15.14 -23.87 7.87
N ARG A 590 15.02 -22.71 8.52
CA ARG A 590 14.13 -22.50 9.67
C ARG A 590 12.90 -21.64 9.38
N GLY A 591 12.75 -21.16 8.17
CA GLY A 591 11.67 -20.22 7.79
C GLY A 591 10.34 -20.92 7.49
N THR A 592 9.26 -20.27 7.88
CA THR A 592 7.91 -20.56 7.38
C THR A 592 7.50 -19.46 6.43
N ILE A 593 6.87 -19.78 5.31
CA ILE A 593 6.27 -18.82 4.40
C ILE A 593 4.85 -18.53 4.88
N LEU A 594 4.48 -17.26 4.89
CA LEU A 594 3.13 -16.80 5.20
C LEU A 594 2.51 -16.15 3.97
N SER A 595 1.23 -16.37 3.75
CA SER A 595 0.44 -15.60 2.80
C SER A 595 0.31 -14.16 3.28
N MET A 596 0.45 -13.18 2.39
CA MET A 596 0.26 -11.76 2.69
C MET A 596 -1.20 -11.32 2.48
N GLY A 597 -1.99 -12.12 1.75
CA GLY A 597 -3.42 -11.94 1.65
C GLY A 597 -4.10 -12.34 2.96
N LYS A 598 -5.20 -11.65 3.30
CA LYS A 598 -6.05 -12.10 4.41
C LYS A 598 -6.73 -13.41 4.03
N THR A 599 -6.76 -14.36 4.94
CA THR A 599 -7.78 -15.40 4.95
C THR A 599 -9.08 -14.71 5.32
N VAL A 600 -9.86 -14.34 4.33
CA VAL A 600 -11.14 -13.67 4.55
C VAL A 600 -12.17 -14.74 4.85
N GLU A 601 -12.59 -14.85 6.11
CA GLU A 601 -13.94 -15.28 6.38
C GLU A 601 -14.86 -14.27 5.67
N ALA A 602 -15.48 -14.76 4.60
CA ALA A 602 -16.59 -14.15 3.84
C ALA A 602 -16.76 -12.63 3.98
N PHE A 603 -16.03 -11.84 3.20
CA PHE A 603 -16.31 -10.42 3.03
C PHE A 603 -17.37 -10.14 1.96
N TYR A 604 -18.27 -11.05 1.72
CA TYR A 604 -19.39 -10.78 0.87
C TYR A 604 -20.71 -10.90 1.65
N ASN A 605 -21.01 -9.87 2.44
CA ASN A 605 -22.37 -9.54 2.77
C ASN A 605 -22.75 -8.34 1.90
N PRO A 606 -23.22 -8.56 0.64
CA PRO A 606 -23.58 -7.48 -0.29
C PRO A 606 -24.91 -6.84 0.08
N VAL A 607 -25.59 -7.36 1.04
CA VAL A 607 -26.80 -6.78 1.61
C VAL A 607 -26.40 -6.13 2.91
N GLY A 608 -26.09 -4.86 2.82
CA GLY A 608 -26.24 -3.96 3.95
C GLY A 608 -27.71 -3.92 4.38
N ASP A 609 -28.19 -5.04 4.88
CA ASP A 609 -29.33 -5.03 5.73
C ASP A 609 -28.90 -4.33 7.00
N GLU A 610 -29.51 -3.15 7.18
CA GLU A 610 -29.55 -2.37 8.40
C GLU A 610 -28.25 -2.50 9.18
N GLU A 611 -27.39 -1.47 9.06
CA GLU A 611 -26.27 -1.27 9.95
C GLU A 611 -26.63 -1.85 11.32
N GLU A 612 -26.14 -3.04 11.66
CA GLU A 612 -26.09 -3.46 13.03
C GLU A 612 -25.24 -2.40 13.69
N TYR A 613 -25.90 -1.49 14.35
CA TYR A 613 -25.32 -0.33 15.01
C TYR A 613 -24.48 -0.89 16.15
N GLU A 614 -23.29 -1.44 15.81
CA GLU A 614 -22.29 -1.82 16.78
C GLU A 614 -21.99 -0.57 17.59
N ARG A 615 -22.50 -0.53 18.81
CA ARG A 615 -22.17 0.54 19.75
C ARG A 615 -20.64 0.62 19.82
N PRO A 616 -20.05 1.75 19.41
CA PRO A 616 -18.62 1.86 19.35
C PRO A 616 -18.04 1.61 20.74
N SER A 617 -17.02 0.77 20.83
CA SER A 617 -16.26 0.62 22.08
C SER A 617 -15.72 2.00 22.53
N ILE A 618 -15.66 2.25 23.82
CA ILE A 618 -15.13 3.51 24.41
C ILE A 618 -13.74 3.82 23.82
N ALA A 619 -12.91 2.79 23.60
CA ALA A 619 -11.60 2.94 22.99
C ALA A 619 -11.67 3.46 21.55
N ARG A 620 -12.66 3.00 20.77
CA ARG A 620 -12.87 3.44 19.37
C ARG A 620 -13.39 4.87 19.34
N MET A 621 -14.32 5.22 20.22
CA MET A 621 -14.80 6.60 20.39
C MET A 621 -13.66 7.55 20.77
N TRP A 622 -12.78 7.16 21.69
CA TRP A 622 -11.62 7.94 22.08
C TRP A 622 -10.66 8.18 20.92
N ASN A 623 -10.40 7.19 20.07
CA ASN A 623 -9.47 7.33 18.96
C ASN A 623 -9.85 8.45 17.99
N TYR A 624 -11.14 8.60 17.71
CA TYR A 624 -11.66 9.56 16.72
C TYR A 624 -12.29 10.80 17.33
N LEU A 625 -12.29 10.94 18.65
CA LEU A 625 -12.80 12.13 19.33
C LEU A 625 -12.09 13.39 18.83
N ASN A 626 -12.84 14.48 18.67
CA ASN A 626 -12.30 15.77 18.22
C ASN A 626 -11.04 16.15 19.01
N PRO A 627 -9.93 16.56 18.35
CA PRO A 627 -8.68 16.89 19.01
C PRO A 627 -8.79 17.95 20.11
N TYR A 628 -9.67 18.92 19.95
CA TYR A 628 -9.91 19.94 20.99
C TYR A 628 -10.57 19.36 22.25
N LEU A 629 -11.55 18.45 22.08
CA LEU A 629 -12.17 17.75 23.18
C LEU A 629 -11.19 16.81 23.89
N LYS A 630 -10.37 16.07 23.12
CA LYS A 630 -9.28 15.27 23.69
C LYS A 630 -8.31 16.13 24.51
N MET A 631 -7.97 17.33 24.01
CA MET A 631 -7.13 18.28 24.71
C MET A 631 -7.73 18.67 26.06
N ILE A 632 -8.99 19.10 26.08
CA ILE A 632 -9.69 19.50 27.30
C ILE A 632 -9.71 18.33 28.30
N ILE A 633 -10.07 17.13 27.88
CA ILE A 633 -10.14 15.96 28.74
C ILE A 633 -8.76 15.59 29.27
N ARG A 634 -7.73 15.55 28.42
CA ARG A 634 -6.35 15.21 28.83
C ARG A 634 -5.78 16.22 29.82
N ILE A 635 -5.96 17.52 29.56
CA ILE A 635 -5.52 18.57 30.46
C ILE A 635 -6.34 18.54 31.75
N GLY A 636 -7.67 18.40 31.66
CA GLY A 636 -8.54 18.33 32.82
C GLY A 636 -8.20 17.17 33.77
N ILE A 637 -7.75 16.02 33.24
CA ILE A 637 -7.30 14.90 34.06
C ILE A 637 -5.91 15.15 34.66
N SER A 638 -4.96 15.68 33.89
CA SER A 638 -3.55 15.76 34.28
C SER A 638 -3.18 17.05 35.02
N PHE A 639 -3.87 18.15 34.78
CA PHE A 639 -3.59 19.46 35.37
C PHE A 639 -3.74 19.50 36.92
N PRO A 640 -4.74 18.86 37.54
CA PRO A 640 -4.86 18.84 39.00
C PRO A 640 -3.61 18.33 39.71
N PHE A 641 -2.90 17.34 39.18
CA PHE A 641 -1.65 16.81 39.76
C PHE A 641 -0.55 17.87 39.81
N ALA A 642 -0.44 18.70 38.81
CA ALA A 642 0.49 19.82 38.79
C ALA A 642 0.01 20.93 39.72
N TYR A 643 -1.28 21.26 39.71
CA TYR A 643 -1.87 22.31 40.55
C TYR A 643 -1.68 22.08 42.05
N PHE A 644 -1.95 20.87 42.52
CA PHE A 644 -1.77 20.52 43.95
C PHE A 644 -0.31 20.63 44.43
N MET A 645 0.65 20.41 43.52
CA MET A 645 2.07 20.41 43.88
C MET A 645 2.77 21.76 43.65
N LEU A 646 2.34 22.57 42.66
CA LEU A 646 3.04 23.77 42.21
C LEU A 646 2.20 25.06 42.38
N GLY A 647 0.92 24.95 42.68
CA GLY A 647 -0.02 26.05 42.61
C GLY A 647 -0.35 26.46 41.14
N LEU A 648 -1.30 27.37 40.97
CA LEU A 648 -1.83 27.74 39.62
C LEU A 648 -0.76 28.34 38.69
N GLY A 649 0.01 29.32 39.19
CA GLY A 649 0.97 30.06 38.35
C GLY A 649 2.06 29.14 37.76
N TYR A 650 2.75 28.38 38.65
CA TYR A 650 3.81 27.49 38.20
C TYR A 650 3.28 26.28 37.38
N SER A 651 2.05 25.85 37.60
CA SER A 651 1.43 24.82 36.78
C SER A 651 1.17 25.31 35.36
N LEU A 652 0.69 26.53 35.20
CA LEU A 652 0.53 27.14 33.88
C LEU A 652 1.88 27.30 33.15
N ILE A 653 2.94 27.72 33.87
CA ILE A 653 4.29 27.80 33.31
C ILE A 653 4.78 26.41 32.88
N TRP A 654 4.60 25.40 33.73
CA TRP A 654 4.97 24.00 33.45
C TRP A 654 4.35 23.45 32.16
N TYR A 655 3.04 23.65 32.00
CA TYR A 655 2.31 23.25 30.78
C TYR A 655 2.71 24.11 29.58
N GLY A 656 2.90 25.43 29.80
CA GLY A 656 3.34 26.37 28.77
C GLY A 656 4.69 26.01 28.17
N ILE A 657 5.68 25.65 28.98
CA ILE A 657 7.01 25.22 28.53
C ILE A 657 6.90 24.02 27.58
N THR A 658 6.18 22.97 27.97
CA THR A 658 6.00 21.78 27.12
C THR A 658 5.20 22.07 25.85
N PHE A 659 4.17 22.89 25.94
CA PHE A 659 3.36 23.28 24.80
C PHE A 659 4.17 24.06 23.78
N LEU A 660 4.91 25.07 24.24
CA LEU A 660 5.76 25.89 23.39
C LEU A 660 6.87 25.06 22.71
N ARG A 661 7.49 24.15 23.45
CA ARG A 661 8.48 23.21 22.88
C ARG A 661 7.88 22.43 21.71
N ASN A 662 6.70 21.80 21.92
CA ASN A 662 6.09 20.98 20.88
C ASN A 662 5.75 21.81 19.63
N ILE A 663 5.22 23.02 19.81
CA ILE A 663 4.94 23.95 18.70
C ILE A 663 6.21 24.31 17.93
N LEU A 664 7.30 24.64 18.61
CA LEU A 664 8.57 24.97 17.99
C LEU A 664 9.14 23.80 17.19
N VAL A 665 9.10 22.60 17.75
CA VAL A 665 9.56 21.39 17.06
C VAL A 665 8.69 21.07 15.84
N ASP A 666 7.37 21.27 15.94
CA ASP A 666 6.46 21.04 14.81
C ASP A 666 6.72 22.05 13.68
N PHE A 667 6.92 23.34 13.99
CA PHE A 667 7.27 24.36 13.00
C PHE A 667 8.59 24.04 12.31
N VAL A 668 9.64 23.75 13.08
CA VAL A 668 10.96 23.42 12.52
C VAL A 668 10.90 22.15 11.69
N SER A 669 10.14 21.16 12.11
CA SER A 669 9.95 19.91 11.37
C SER A 669 9.22 20.12 10.05
N ALA A 670 8.27 21.07 10.01
CA ALA A 670 7.47 21.32 8.83
C ALA A 670 8.14 22.26 7.82
N LYS A 671 8.79 23.32 8.31
CA LYS A 671 9.23 24.44 7.48
C LYS A 671 10.71 24.84 7.66
N GLY A 672 11.41 24.27 8.65
CA GLY A 672 12.78 24.64 9.00
C GLY A 672 12.84 25.83 9.96
N LEU A 673 14.02 26.47 10.06
CA LEU A 673 14.32 27.48 11.06
C LEU A 673 13.84 28.90 10.72
N ASP A 674 13.23 29.13 9.55
CA ASP A 674 12.74 30.47 9.20
C ASP A 674 11.33 30.72 9.76
N PRO A 675 11.16 31.63 10.74
CA PRO A 675 9.86 31.93 11.36
C PRO A 675 8.80 32.47 10.36
N ARG A 676 9.25 33.07 9.26
CA ARG A 676 8.35 33.65 8.25
C ARG A 676 7.54 32.59 7.51
N ASP A 677 8.06 31.37 7.47
CA ASP A 677 7.40 30.25 6.83
C ASP A 677 6.46 29.46 7.78
N TRP A 678 6.47 29.76 9.08
CA TRP A 678 5.70 29.05 10.10
C TRP A 678 4.22 29.32 9.99
N SER A 679 3.41 28.28 10.13
CA SER A 679 1.95 28.38 10.10
C SER A 679 1.33 27.55 11.23
N THR A 680 0.29 28.08 11.86
CA THR A 680 -0.47 27.34 12.89
C THR A 680 -1.06 26.04 12.38
N LYS A 681 -1.19 25.89 11.04
CA LYS A 681 -1.65 24.65 10.40
C LYS A 681 -0.63 23.51 10.48
N ASP A 682 0.63 23.80 10.79
CA ASP A 682 1.71 22.83 10.92
C ASP A 682 1.79 22.22 12.34
N ILE A 683 1.01 22.72 13.30
CA ILE A 683 0.96 22.26 14.68
C ILE A 683 0.19 20.92 14.76
N ASN A 684 0.85 19.90 15.33
CA ASN A 684 0.23 18.61 15.63
C ASN A 684 -0.39 18.64 17.04
N LEU A 685 -1.64 19.10 17.15
CA LEU A 685 -2.35 19.21 18.43
C LEU A 685 -2.50 17.86 19.15
N GLU A 686 -2.62 16.76 18.43
CA GLU A 686 -2.73 15.42 19.02
C GLU A 686 -1.44 15.05 19.78
N ASN A 687 -0.27 15.27 19.17
CA ASN A 687 1.02 15.04 19.78
C ASN A 687 1.27 16.00 20.97
N ALA A 688 0.98 17.30 20.77
CA ALA A 688 1.16 18.30 21.81
C ALA A 688 0.31 17.98 23.05
N THR A 689 -0.97 17.66 22.86
CA THR A 689 -1.87 17.35 24.00
C THR A 689 -1.54 16.04 24.70
N GLN A 690 -1.05 15.05 23.97
CA GLN A 690 -0.57 13.82 24.56
C GLN A 690 0.70 14.05 25.40
N SER A 691 1.60 14.94 24.94
CA SER A 691 2.77 15.35 25.71
C SER A 691 2.38 16.09 27.01
N LEU A 692 1.38 16.98 26.95
CA LEU A 692 0.84 17.69 28.11
C LEU A 692 0.24 16.74 29.14
N PHE A 693 -0.53 15.74 28.69
CA PHE A 693 -1.10 14.73 29.59
C PHE A 693 -0.04 14.04 30.43
N TRP A 694 1.01 13.51 29.80
CA TRP A 694 2.10 12.83 30.52
C TRP A 694 2.92 13.82 31.40
N THR A 695 3.06 15.06 30.94
CA THR A 695 3.79 16.10 31.67
C THR A 695 3.16 16.41 33.04
N GLY A 696 1.83 16.38 33.16
CA GLY A 696 1.16 16.60 34.43
C GLY A 696 1.50 15.53 35.48
N PHE A 697 1.54 14.27 35.09
CA PHE A 697 1.86 13.16 36.00
C PHE A 697 3.34 13.11 36.40
N SER A 698 4.25 13.80 35.69
CA SER A 698 5.66 13.86 36.11
C SER A 698 5.86 14.72 37.39
N VAL A 699 4.99 15.69 37.61
CA VAL A 699 5.17 16.69 38.70
C VAL A 699 5.22 16.07 40.10
N PRO A 700 4.27 15.20 40.54
CA PRO A 700 4.31 14.58 41.84
C PRO A 700 5.59 13.74 42.05
N LEU A 701 6.02 13.02 41.01
CA LEU A 701 7.23 12.20 41.09
C LEU A 701 8.49 13.05 41.29
N LEU A 702 8.63 14.14 40.52
CA LEU A 702 9.78 15.02 40.64
C LEU A 702 9.78 15.80 41.96
N ALA A 703 8.58 16.21 42.43
CA ALA A 703 8.41 16.85 43.73
C ALA A 703 8.82 15.91 44.89
N PHE A 704 8.41 14.66 44.80
CA PHE A 704 8.80 13.64 45.79
C PHE A 704 10.34 13.42 45.84
N VAL A 705 10.97 13.28 44.67
CA VAL A 705 12.43 13.10 44.59
C VAL A 705 13.16 14.34 45.15
N LYS A 706 12.71 15.56 44.78
CA LYS A 706 13.25 16.79 45.36
C LYS A 706 13.17 16.81 46.88
N LEU A 707 11.99 16.50 47.43
CA LEU A 707 11.76 16.46 48.88
C LEU A 707 12.70 15.47 49.57
N ARG A 708 12.91 14.28 49.02
CA ARG A 708 13.82 13.28 49.56
C ARG A 708 15.28 13.73 49.52
N VAL A 709 15.72 14.34 48.42
CA VAL A 709 17.08 14.86 48.26
C VAL A 709 17.32 16.02 49.22
N ASP A 710 16.37 16.95 49.35
CA ASP A 710 16.46 18.06 50.30
C ASP A 710 16.48 17.55 51.76
N GLY A 711 15.72 16.51 52.08
CA GLY A 711 15.75 15.84 53.38
C GLY A 711 17.11 15.19 53.71
N LEU A 712 17.76 14.57 52.71
CA LEU A 712 19.12 14.01 52.87
C LEU A 712 20.16 15.12 53.09
N PHE A 713 20.02 16.27 52.48
CA PHE A 713 20.92 17.42 52.72
C PHE A 713 20.78 17.94 54.15
N LEU A 714 19.56 18.00 54.70
CA LEU A 714 19.33 18.37 56.09
C LEU A 714 19.96 17.36 57.07
N LEU A 715 19.82 16.08 56.80
CA LEU A 715 20.43 15.03 57.63
C LEU A 715 21.96 15.03 57.55
N ALA A 716 22.54 15.39 56.42
CA ALA A 716 23.98 15.44 56.18
C ALA A 716 24.62 16.78 56.55
N ASN A 717 23.86 17.77 57.11
CA ASN A 717 24.32 19.13 57.42
C ASN A 717 25.04 19.83 56.25
N LEU A 718 24.66 19.52 55.03
CA LEU A 718 25.22 20.15 53.85
C LEU A 718 24.59 21.53 53.66
N THR A 719 25.42 22.58 53.77
CA THR A 719 25.00 23.96 53.56
C THR A 719 24.94 24.34 52.08
N ASN A 720 24.13 25.32 51.79
CA ASN A 720 23.85 25.78 50.40
C ASN A 720 25.12 26.12 49.62
N GLY A 721 25.41 25.28 48.62
CA GLY A 721 26.54 25.49 47.72
C GLY A 721 26.23 24.92 46.31
N LEU A 722 27.10 25.24 45.35
CA LEU A 722 26.98 24.74 43.98
C LEU A 722 26.88 23.22 43.91
N ALA A 723 27.58 22.50 44.78
CA ALA A 723 27.52 21.05 44.85
C ALA A 723 26.13 20.53 45.26
N GLN A 724 25.46 21.19 46.20
CA GLN A 724 24.10 20.84 46.62
C GLN A 724 23.11 21.05 45.46
N GLN A 725 23.21 22.18 44.74
CA GLN A 725 22.40 22.46 43.58
C GLN A 725 22.66 21.42 42.47
N ALA A 726 23.93 21.07 42.26
CA ALA A 726 24.31 20.08 41.24
C ALA A 726 23.67 18.71 41.55
N ILE A 727 23.74 18.22 42.78
CA ILE A 727 23.15 16.94 43.18
C ILE A 727 21.61 16.98 43.05
N ARG A 728 21.00 18.10 43.49
CA ARG A 728 19.54 18.30 43.38
C ARG A 728 19.07 18.24 41.94
N PHE A 729 19.68 19.03 41.05
CA PHE A 729 19.31 19.06 39.64
C PHE A 729 19.64 17.75 38.95
N PHE A 730 20.74 17.07 39.28
CA PHE A 730 21.05 15.75 38.75
C PHE A 730 19.93 14.75 39.08
N ALA A 731 19.52 14.67 40.38
CA ALA A 731 18.47 13.75 40.79
C ALA A 731 17.13 14.03 40.08
N ILE A 732 16.76 15.31 39.92
CA ILE A 732 15.53 15.70 39.25
C ILE A 732 15.60 15.36 37.73
N CYS A 733 16.70 15.71 37.05
CA CYS A 733 16.88 15.47 35.63
C CYS A 733 16.97 13.97 35.28
N PHE A 734 17.68 13.19 36.11
CA PHE A 734 17.77 11.76 35.97
C PHE A 734 16.40 11.09 36.14
N THR A 735 15.65 11.48 37.20
CA THR A 735 14.30 10.95 37.43
C THR A 735 13.35 11.32 36.29
N ASN A 736 13.43 12.56 35.77
CA ASN A 736 12.65 12.97 34.59
C ASN A 736 13.01 12.13 33.36
N GLY A 737 14.30 11.86 33.14
CA GLY A 737 14.76 10.98 32.06
C GLY A 737 14.22 9.56 32.19
N ALA A 738 14.27 8.99 33.39
CA ALA A 738 13.74 7.67 33.69
C ALA A 738 12.21 7.61 33.45
N TYR A 739 11.49 8.62 33.93
CA TYR A 739 10.04 8.75 33.70
C TYR A 739 9.69 8.83 32.23
N ILE A 740 10.38 9.69 31.46
CA ILE A 740 10.17 9.82 30.01
C ILE A 740 10.46 8.49 29.31
N SER A 741 11.51 7.79 29.72
CA SER A 741 11.87 6.50 29.15
C SER A 741 10.81 5.44 29.43
N LEU A 742 10.27 5.40 30.63
CA LEU A 742 9.22 4.46 31.03
C LEU A 742 7.95 4.67 30.20
N HIS A 743 7.45 5.91 30.13
CA HIS A 743 6.22 6.15 29.37
C HIS A 743 6.43 6.01 27.86
N ASN A 744 7.62 6.31 27.31
CA ASN A 744 7.93 6.04 25.92
C ASN A 744 7.97 4.53 25.62
N ARG A 745 8.47 3.72 26.55
CA ARG A 745 8.39 2.27 26.46
C ARG A 745 6.96 1.74 26.45
N LEU A 746 6.10 2.29 27.31
CA LEU A 746 4.66 1.98 27.32
C LEU A 746 3.95 2.38 26.02
N ARG A 747 4.44 3.42 25.38
CA ARG A 747 3.95 3.90 24.07
C ARG A 747 4.58 3.17 22.88
N HIS A 748 5.42 2.17 23.12
CA HIS A 748 6.10 1.36 22.10
C HIS A 748 7.04 2.15 21.16
N PHE A 749 7.72 3.18 21.67
CA PHE A 749 8.78 3.86 20.92
C PHE A 749 9.96 2.92 20.63
N ASP A 750 10.74 3.25 19.58
CA ASP A 750 12.00 2.55 19.32
C ASP A 750 12.99 2.71 20.46
N GLU A 751 13.80 1.68 20.70
CA GLU A 751 14.78 1.67 21.78
C GLU A 751 15.81 2.80 21.64
N LYS A 752 16.23 3.14 20.40
CA LYS A 752 17.13 4.27 20.14
C LYS A 752 16.50 5.61 20.56
N VAL A 753 15.20 5.79 20.31
CA VAL A 753 14.46 7.00 20.69
C VAL A 753 14.28 7.06 22.22
N ILE A 754 14.00 5.92 22.86
CA ILE A 754 13.91 5.84 24.33
C ILE A 754 15.23 6.26 24.99
N LYS A 755 16.36 5.71 24.53
CA LYS A 755 17.71 6.07 25.01
C LYS A 755 18.02 7.56 24.77
N ALA A 756 17.75 8.06 23.57
CA ALA A 756 17.97 9.47 23.26
C ALA A 756 17.15 10.41 24.16
N ASN A 757 15.89 10.06 24.43
CA ASN A 757 15.02 10.84 25.31
C ASN A 757 15.46 10.80 26.79
N PHE A 758 16.04 9.68 27.25
CA PHE A 758 16.65 9.58 28.56
C PHE A 758 17.84 10.54 28.71
N PHE A 759 18.84 10.39 27.83
CA PHE A 759 20.05 11.19 27.89
C PHE A 759 19.80 12.69 27.68
N ARG A 760 18.86 13.06 26.82
CA ARG A 760 18.41 14.45 26.63
C ARG A 760 17.99 15.11 27.94
N SER A 761 17.22 14.40 28.77
CA SER A 761 16.79 14.90 30.07
C SER A 761 17.93 14.96 31.07
N VAL A 762 18.85 13.99 31.05
CA VAL A 762 20.03 13.99 31.91
C VAL A 762 20.99 15.13 31.52
N PHE A 763 21.24 15.37 30.24
CA PHE A 763 22.08 16.47 29.76
C PHE A 763 21.53 17.89 30.06
N ALA A 764 20.30 18.01 30.52
CA ALA A 764 19.78 19.25 31.06
C ALA A 764 20.35 19.64 32.44
N TRP A 765 20.98 18.70 33.13
CA TRP A 765 21.57 18.90 34.46
C TRP A 765 22.66 20.00 34.53
N PRO A 766 23.70 20.03 33.64
CA PRO A 766 24.74 21.07 33.75
C PRO A 766 24.17 22.49 33.58
N PRO A 767 23.39 22.83 32.54
CA PRO A 767 22.83 24.18 32.43
C PRO A 767 21.83 24.51 33.56
N ALA A 768 21.03 23.54 34.03
CA ALA A 768 20.15 23.76 35.17
C ALA A 768 20.94 24.13 36.42
N THR A 769 22.11 23.51 36.67
CA THR A 769 22.98 23.80 37.81
C THR A 769 23.67 25.17 37.65
N VAL A 770 24.26 25.43 36.47
CA VAL A 770 25.02 26.69 36.24
C VAL A 770 24.11 27.92 36.33
N PHE A 771 22.88 27.81 35.78
CA PHE A 771 21.92 28.91 35.77
C PHE A 771 20.90 28.88 36.90
N SER A 772 21.12 28.05 37.95
CA SER A 772 20.21 27.96 39.10
C SER A 772 20.06 29.28 39.85
N PHE A 773 21.13 30.09 39.88
CA PHE A 773 21.11 31.40 40.53
C PHE A 773 20.08 32.36 39.91
N LEU A 774 19.87 32.33 38.60
CA LEU A 774 18.88 33.11 37.93
C LEU A 774 17.45 32.67 38.29
N GLY A 775 17.22 31.38 38.37
CA GLY A 775 15.94 30.81 38.80
C GLY A 775 15.64 31.12 40.28
N ASP A 776 16.63 31.02 41.12
CA ASP A 776 16.50 31.33 42.54
C ASP A 776 16.25 32.84 42.75
N PHE A 777 16.91 33.72 41.96
CA PHE A 777 16.66 35.14 41.97
C PHE A 777 15.20 35.48 41.56
N LEU A 778 14.67 34.75 40.58
CA LEU A 778 13.29 34.86 40.11
C LEU A 778 12.27 34.06 40.95
N THR A 779 12.70 33.48 42.06
CA THR A 779 11.90 32.63 42.95
C THR A 779 11.24 31.43 42.30
N VAL A 780 11.78 30.96 41.18
CA VAL A 780 11.24 29.82 40.42
C VAL A 780 11.63 28.51 41.11
N PRO A 781 10.67 27.60 41.39
CA PRO A 781 10.98 26.31 41.98
C PRO A 781 11.99 25.49 41.16
N SER A 782 12.95 24.82 41.83
CA SER A 782 14.01 24.06 41.15
C SER A 782 13.49 22.97 40.21
N ILE A 783 12.30 22.42 40.48
CA ILE A 783 11.62 21.46 39.57
C ILE A 783 11.26 22.14 38.24
N VAL A 784 10.73 23.37 38.28
CA VAL A 784 10.34 24.15 37.10
C VAL A 784 11.58 24.57 36.31
N GLN A 785 12.68 24.95 36.99
CA GLN A 785 13.96 25.24 36.36
C GLN A 785 14.50 24.01 35.61
N ALA A 786 14.52 22.84 36.25
CA ALA A 786 14.96 21.57 35.64
C ALA A 786 14.12 21.21 34.45
N LYS A 787 12.81 21.43 34.51
CA LYS A 787 11.87 21.22 33.39
C LYS A 787 12.16 22.13 32.21
N PHE A 788 12.38 23.42 32.48
CA PHE A 788 12.72 24.39 31.44
C PHE A 788 13.96 23.94 30.66
N TRP A 789 15.05 23.62 31.36
CA TRP A 789 16.30 23.21 30.74
C TRP A 789 16.17 21.87 30.01
N SER A 790 15.38 20.91 30.54
CA SER A 790 15.09 19.65 29.88
C SER A 790 14.33 19.86 28.56
N ASP A 791 13.31 20.71 28.53
CA ASP A 791 12.54 20.99 27.33
C ASP A 791 13.31 21.91 26.35
N PHE A 792 14.17 22.81 26.85
CA PHE A 792 15.07 23.59 26.05
C PHE A 792 16.09 22.71 25.32
N MET A 793 16.79 21.83 26.02
CA MET A 793 17.71 20.86 25.42
C MET A 793 17.01 19.95 24.41
N ALA A 794 15.77 19.56 24.70
CA ALA A 794 14.94 18.83 23.78
C ALA A 794 14.65 19.61 22.49
N ALA A 795 14.25 20.87 22.62
CA ALA A 795 13.97 21.73 21.47
C ALA A 795 15.21 21.94 20.60
N VAL A 796 16.38 22.13 21.23
CA VAL A 796 17.66 22.30 20.51
C VAL A 796 18.04 21.02 19.76
N ILE A 797 18.05 19.87 20.43
CA ILE A 797 18.48 18.59 19.82
C ILE A 797 17.48 18.15 18.71
N GLU A 798 16.19 18.20 19.01
CA GLU A 798 15.16 17.83 18.03
C GLU A 798 15.09 18.85 16.90
N GLY A 799 15.18 20.14 17.21
CA GLY A 799 15.14 21.21 16.23
C GLY A 799 16.33 21.19 15.27
N THR A 800 17.54 20.98 15.76
CA THR A 800 18.75 20.90 14.90
C THR A 800 18.72 19.65 14.02
N GLY A 801 18.33 18.51 14.57
CA GLY A 801 18.17 17.29 13.81
C GLY A 801 17.13 17.45 12.67
N ARG A 802 15.99 18.07 12.96
CA ARG A 802 14.96 18.34 11.97
C ARG A 802 15.38 19.39 10.93
N ALA A 803 16.11 20.41 11.34
CA ALA A 803 16.65 21.40 10.42
C ALA A 803 17.65 20.80 9.44
N SER A 804 18.55 19.94 9.91
CA SER A 804 19.47 19.21 9.05
C SER A 804 18.73 18.32 8.04
N GLN A 805 17.74 17.56 8.51
CA GLN A 805 16.91 16.73 7.64
C GLN A 805 16.21 17.55 6.54
N GLN A 806 15.74 18.78 6.86
CA GLN A 806 15.13 19.69 5.87
C GLN A 806 16.10 20.13 4.77
N ILE A 807 17.39 20.25 5.05
CA ILE A 807 18.41 20.57 4.06
C ILE A 807 18.55 19.42 3.05
N HIS A 808 18.71 18.20 3.53
CA HIS A 808 18.82 17.02 2.68
C HIS A 808 17.58 16.82 1.78
N LEU A 809 16.39 17.06 2.32
CA LEU A 809 15.16 16.96 1.54
C LEU A 809 15.07 18.01 0.41
N ARG A 810 15.55 19.24 0.65
CA ARG A 810 15.59 20.26 -0.42
C ARG A 810 16.55 19.89 -1.55
N MET A 811 17.70 19.32 -1.19
CA MET A 811 18.66 18.84 -2.18
C MET A 811 18.03 17.71 -3.00
N ARG A 812 17.38 16.75 -2.35
CA ARG A 812 16.64 15.67 -3.01
C ARG A 812 15.54 16.22 -3.93
N ASP A 813 14.70 17.14 -3.45
CA ASP A 813 13.65 17.76 -4.25
C ASP A 813 14.21 18.36 -5.56
N LEU A 814 15.36 19.04 -5.49
CA LEU A 814 16.03 19.59 -6.68
C LEU A 814 16.54 18.49 -7.62
N TRP A 815 17.16 17.45 -7.09
CA TRP A 815 17.63 16.31 -7.89
C TRP A 815 16.50 15.59 -8.62
N GLU A 816 15.29 15.56 -8.03
CA GLU A 816 14.11 14.96 -8.65
C GLU A 816 13.47 15.85 -9.72
N ILE A 817 13.58 17.17 -9.60
CA ILE A 817 13.00 18.12 -10.55
C ILE A 817 13.92 18.37 -11.75
N LEU A 818 15.23 18.44 -11.54
CA LEU A 818 16.18 18.79 -12.60
C LEU A 818 16.14 17.85 -13.82
N PRO A 819 16.04 16.52 -13.69
CA PRO A 819 15.91 15.62 -14.84
C PRO A 819 14.67 15.90 -15.70
N GLN A 820 13.60 16.44 -15.11
CA GLN A 820 12.36 16.75 -15.83
C GLN A 820 12.52 17.92 -16.82
N LEU A 821 13.60 18.69 -16.72
CA LEU A 821 13.94 19.73 -17.70
C LEU A 821 14.30 19.14 -19.08
N TYR A 822 14.65 17.87 -19.13
CA TYR A 822 14.97 17.13 -20.38
C TYR A 822 13.75 16.34 -20.92
N SER A 823 12.60 16.40 -20.23
CA SER A 823 11.38 15.75 -20.74
C SER A 823 11.04 16.25 -22.14
N GLU A 824 10.73 15.32 -23.04
CA GLU A 824 10.19 15.63 -24.37
C GLU A 824 8.83 16.30 -24.26
N ASN A 825 8.08 15.98 -23.21
CA ASN A 825 6.79 16.61 -22.95
C ASN A 825 6.97 18.07 -22.49
N ARG A 826 6.60 19.00 -23.38
CA ARG A 826 6.67 20.44 -23.12
C ARG A 826 5.97 20.85 -21.82
N ARG A 827 4.85 20.20 -21.47
CA ARG A 827 4.08 20.49 -20.26
C ARG A 827 4.87 20.13 -19.01
N GLU A 828 5.46 18.93 -18.94
CA GLU A 828 6.30 18.50 -17.81
C GLU A 828 7.50 19.43 -17.63
N ARG A 829 8.18 19.76 -18.72
CA ARG A 829 9.33 20.66 -18.71
C ARG A 829 8.96 22.04 -18.19
N THR A 830 7.84 22.61 -18.61
CA THR A 830 7.39 23.95 -18.15
C THR A 830 7.03 23.93 -16.66
N ILE A 831 6.41 22.85 -16.17
CA ILE A 831 6.11 22.71 -14.74
C ILE A 831 7.39 22.56 -13.91
N ALA A 832 8.38 21.81 -14.39
CA ALA A 832 9.68 21.71 -13.73
C ALA A 832 10.38 23.08 -13.64
N MET A 833 10.27 23.92 -14.68
CA MET A 833 10.77 25.30 -14.64
C MET A 833 10.07 26.13 -13.55
N LEU A 834 8.75 26.06 -13.45
CA LEU A 834 7.98 26.73 -12.40
C LEU A 834 8.36 26.25 -11.00
N ASP A 835 8.53 24.92 -10.81
CA ASP A 835 8.91 24.34 -9.53
C ASP A 835 10.32 24.79 -9.09
N ILE A 836 11.27 24.82 -10.01
CA ILE A 836 12.64 25.31 -9.74
C ILE A 836 12.62 26.79 -9.38
N LEU A 837 11.92 27.60 -10.16
CA LEU A 837 11.77 29.02 -9.88
C LEU A 837 11.15 29.26 -8.50
N TYR A 838 10.13 28.46 -8.13
CA TYR A 838 9.50 28.53 -6.82
C TYR A 838 10.48 28.17 -5.69
N ILE A 839 11.22 27.06 -5.81
CA ILE A 839 12.19 26.62 -4.80
C ILE A 839 13.28 27.69 -4.61
N TRP A 840 13.74 28.24 -5.72
CA TRP A 840 14.73 29.32 -5.68
C TRP A 840 14.19 30.59 -5.02
N ALA A 841 12.95 30.98 -5.35
CA ALA A 841 12.35 32.26 -4.93
C ALA A 841 11.95 32.30 -3.45
N ARG A 842 11.33 31.18 -2.98
CA ARG A 842 10.64 31.14 -1.67
C ARG A 842 11.51 30.83 -0.48
N ARG A 843 12.75 30.39 -0.66
CA ARG A 843 13.60 29.99 0.46
C ARG A 843 14.91 30.78 0.49
N ARG A 844 15.18 31.44 1.64
CA ARG A 844 16.45 32.14 1.88
C ARG A 844 17.69 31.26 1.56
N LYS A 845 17.55 29.96 1.74
CA LYS A 845 18.58 28.94 1.41
C LYS A 845 18.33 28.22 0.09
N GLY A 846 17.28 28.54 -0.65
CA GLY A 846 16.97 27.95 -1.96
C GLY A 846 18.02 28.30 -3.01
N LYS A 847 18.48 29.54 -2.99
CA LYS A 847 19.62 30.01 -3.82
C LYS A 847 20.89 29.22 -3.52
N ALA A 848 21.21 29.05 -2.23
CA ALA A 848 22.38 28.31 -1.79
C ALA A 848 22.27 26.80 -2.14
N SER A 849 21.08 26.21 -1.96
CA SER A 849 20.87 24.80 -2.30
C SER A 849 20.96 24.57 -3.81
N LEU A 850 20.33 25.42 -4.65
CA LEU A 850 20.42 25.30 -6.09
C LEU A 850 21.85 25.58 -6.58
N ARG A 851 22.55 26.60 -6.00
CA ARG A 851 23.96 26.86 -6.30
C ARG A 851 24.84 25.67 -5.91
N GLN A 852 24.60 25.06 -4.77
CA GLN A 852 25.33 23.89 -4.31
C GLN A 852 25.14 22.70 -5.26
N VAL A 853 23.90 22.45 -5.71
CA VAL A 853 23.59 21.40 -6.70
C VAL A 853 24.25 21.65 -8.05
N LEU A 854 24.37 22.92 -8.46
CA LEU A 854 24.94 23.30 -9.77
C LEU A 854 26.45 23.56 -9.76
N GLN A 855 27.11 23.68 -8.60
CA GLN A 855 28.53 24.07 -8.47
C GLN A 855 29.41 23.01 -7.78
N SER A 856 28.85 21.96 -7.19
CA SER A 856 29.67 21.09 -6.34
C SER A 856 30.18 19.84 -7.08
N GLU A 857 31.34 20.02 -7.67
CA GLU A 857 32.15 18.90 -8.17
C GLU A 857 32.90 18.16 -7.03
N GLU A 858 33.40 18.88 -6.02
CA GLU A 858 34.16 18.31 -4.89
C GLU A 858 33.28 17.83 -3.74
N GLU A 859 32.25 18.57 -3.35
CA GLU A 859 31.36 18.18 -2.23
C GLU A 859 30.44 17.01 -2.55
N LEU A 860 30.14 16.78 -3.84
CA LEU A 860 29.39 15.61 -4.28
C LEU A 860 30.26 14.34 -4.24
N ARG A 861 31.51 14.42 -4.61
CA ARG A 861 32.49 13.33 -4.40
C ARG A 861 32.55 12.94 -2.93
N ASP A 862 32.62 13.90 -2.04
CA ASP A 862 32.67 13.68 -0.59
C ASP A 862 31.34 13.13 -0.03
N SER A 863 30.20 13.56 -0.55
CA SER A 863 28.88 13.09 -0.12
C SER A 863 28.59 11.66 -0.61
N ILE A 864 29.04 11.32 -1.80
CA ILE A 864 28.93 9.96 -2.37
C ILE A 864 29.92 9.01 -1.68
N GLN A 865 31.12 9.48 -1.31
CA GLN A 865 32.08 8.70 -0.54
C GLN A 865 31.66 8.45 0.93
N ARG A 866 30.79 9.27 1.49
CA ARG A 866 30.23 9.11 2.85
C ARG A 866 28.95 8.25 2.92
N LEU A 867 28.40 7.83 1.78
CA LEU A 867 27.44 6.74 1.75
C LEU A 867 28.17 5.44 2.05
N PRO A 868 27.65 4.57 2.94
CA PRO A 868 28.33 3.31 3.25
C PRO A 868 28.59 2.55 1.96
N GLN A 869 29.87 2.37 1.64
CA GLN A 869 30.32 1.54 0.53
C GLN A 869 29.88 0.11 0.82
N THR A 870 28.78 -0.30 0.25
CA THR A 870 28.55 -1.72 -0.05
C THR A 870 29.35 -2.00 -1.31
N GLU A 871 30.37 -2.82 -1.17
CA GLU A 871 31.15 -3.39 -2.26
C GLU A 871 30.21 -3.92 -3.33
N GLU A 872 30.52 -3.59 -4.58
CA GLU A 872 29.78 -3.86 -5.82
C GLU A 872 28.81 -2.75 -6.27
N CYS A 873 29.35 -1.60 -6.58
CA CYS A 873 28.74 -0.69 -7.54
C CYS A 873 29.79 -0.34 -8.62
N ASP A 874 29.42 -0.72 -9.84
CA ASP A 874 30.01 -0.39 -11.11
C ASP A 874 30.57 1.04 -11.16
N PRO A 875 31.79 1.27 -11.64
CA PRO A 875 32.41 2.60 -11.68
C PRO A 875 31.75 3.44 -12.78
N ARG A 876 30.82 4.31 -12.39
CA ARG A 876 30.30 5.40 -13.25
C ARG A 876 30.68 6.78 -12.71
N PRO A 877 31.95 7.17 -12.64
CA PRO A 877 32.32 8.50 -12.17
C PRO A 877 32.22 9.59 -13.25
N GLU A 878 32.42 9.28 -14.53
CA GLU A 878 32.46 10.31 -15.57
C GLU A 878 31.10 10.78 -16.08
N SER A 879 30.08 9.94 -16.07
CA SER A 879 28.74 10.28 -16.55
C SER A 879 27.95 11.21 -15.61
N SER A 880 28.24 11.20 -14.30
CA SER A 880 27.55 12.00 -13.30
C SER A 880 27.98 13.47 -13.34
N ILE A 881 29.26 13.71 -13.40
CA ILE A 881 29.87 15.08 -13.42
C ILE A 881 29.45 15.83 -14.69
N ARG A 882 29.39 15.15 -15.83
CA ARG A 882 28.93 15.70 -17.09
C ARG A 882 27.46 16.16 -17.05
N LYS A 883 26.61 15.44 -16.33
CA LYS A 883 25.16 15.75 -16.19
C LYS A 883 24.90 17.02 -15.39
N GLU A 884 25.71 17.37 -14.42
CA GLU A 884 25.47 18.53 -13.54
C GLU A 884 25.79 19.85 -14.27
N PHE A 885 26.88 19.87 -15.01
CA PHE A 885 27.20 20.98 -15.89
C PHE A 885 26.11 21.15 -16.98
N GLU A 886 25.59 20.06 -17.48
CA GLU A 886 24.46 20.02 -18.42
C GLU A 886 23.19 20.65 -17.81
N TYR A 887 22.89 20.46 -16.52
CA TYR A 887 21.73 21.10 -15.89
C TYR A 887 21.85 22.64 -15.82
N ALA A 888 23.03 23.17 -15.51
CA ALA A 888 23.24 24.61 -15.49
C ALA A 888 23.09 25.21 -16.88
N LEU A 889 23.65 24.56 -17.91
CA LEU A 889 23.48 24.94 -19.31
C LEU A 889 22.01 24.84 -19.74
N LYS A 890 21.32 23.75 -19.37
CA LYS A 890 19.91 23.57 -19.70
C LYS A 890 19.01 24.61 -19.05
N LEU A 891 19.29 25.01 -17.80
CA LEU A 891 18.58 26.11 -17.15
C LEU A 891 18.85 27.45 -17.87
N LYS A 892 20.08 27.74 -18.25
CA LYS A 892 20.38 28.95 -19.03
C LYS A 892 19.64 28.91 -20.36
N ASP A 893 19.68 27.82 -21.09
CA ASP A 893 18.96 27.62 -22.36
C ASP A 893 17.45 27.86 -22.20
N LEU A 894 16.80 27.25 -21.20
CA LEU A 894 15.36 27.35 -21.02
C LEU A 894 14.86 28.68 -20.49
N PHE A 895 15.62 29.34 -19.60
CA PHE A 895 15.18 30.55 -18.94
C PHE A 895 15.68 31.85 -19.60
N LEU A 896 16.82 31.84 -20.32
CA LEU A 896 17.40 32.99 -20.95
C LEU A 896 17.00 33.14 -22.42
N THR A 897 16.24 32.17 -22.96
CA THR A 897 15.68 32.22 -24.32
C THR A 897 14.64 33.32 -24.43
N ASP A 898 14.65 34.07 -25.53
CA ASP A 898 13.67 35.09 -25.83
C ASP A 898 12.25 34.54 -25.82
N GLY A 899 11.36 35.21 -25.08
CA GLY A 899 9.97 34.78 -24.94
C GLY A 899 9.68 33.74 -23.84
N ALA A 900 10.68 33.20 -23.14
CA ALA A 900 10.47 32.20 -22.11
C ALA A 900 9.57 32.72 -20.96
N PHE A 901 9.69 33.97 -20.58
CA PHE A 901 8.80 34.61 -19.60
C PHE A 901 7.34 34.60 -20.07
N ALA A 902 7.10 35.02 -21.31
CA ALA A 902 5.75 35.06 -21.90
C ALA A 902 5.16 33.64 -22.00
N GLN A 903 5.99 32.68 -22.33
CA GLN A 903 5.56 31.26 -22.39
C GLN A 903 5.14 30.69 -21.02
N LEU A 904 5.84 31.08 -19.93
CA LEU A 904 5.48 30.66 -18.57
C LEU A 904 4.16 31.31 -18.14
N ILE A 905 3.94 32.56 -18.42
CA ILE A 905 2.71 33.28 -18.09
C ILE A 905 1.52 32.71 -18.91
N ASP A 906 1.71 32.54 -20.22
CA ASP A 906 0.68 31.96 -21.10
C ASP A 906 0.33 30.52 -20.68
N PHE A 907 1.32 29.69 -20.36
CA PHE A 907 1.12 28.37 -19.81
C PHE A 907 0.32 28.40 -18.50
N THR A 908 0.69 29.32 -17.57
CA THR A 908 0.00 29.43 -16.28
C THR A 908 -1.47 29.83 -16.47
N ASN A 909 -1.75 30.77 -17.39
CA ASN A 909 -3.11 31.21 -17.68
C ASN A 909 -3.97 30.13 -18.36
N ARG A 910 -3.35 29.22 -19.13
CA ARG A 910 -4.07 28.09 -19.74
C ARG A 910 -4.33 26.94 -18.78
N GLU A 911 -3.38 26.64 -17.91
CA GLU A 911 -3.44 25.47 -17.02
C GLU A 911 -4.13 25.75 -15.69
N PHE A 912 -4.20 27.00 -15.27
CA PHE A 912 -4.76 27.40 -13.98
C PHE A 912 -5.87 28.43 -14.16
N GLU A 913 -6.85 28.39 -13.25
CA GLU A 913 -7.97 29.34 -13.26
C GLU A 913 -7.96 30.26 -12.04
N GLY A 914 -8.44 31.48 -12.21
CA GLY A 914 -8.75 32.43 -11.16
C GLY A 914 -7.59 32.73 -10.21
N LYS A 915 -7.81 32.53 -8.92
CA LYS A 915 -6.85 32.83 -7.86
C LYS A 915 -5.51 32.09 -7.99
N ASN A 916 -5.53 30.88 -8.51
CA ASN A 916 -4.34 30.05 -8.66
C ASN A 916 -3.44 30.57 -9.77
N ALA A 917 -4.00 30.92 -10.92
CA ALA A 917 -3.26 31.55 -12.02
C ALA A 917 -2.63 32.87 -11.55
N TYR A 918 -3.40 33.71 -10.85
CA TYR A 918 -2.91 34.98 -10.30
C TYR A 918 -1.73 34.79 -9.35
N LEU A 919 -1.82 33.80 -8.44
CA LEU A 919 -0.76 33.52 -7.47
C LEU A 919 0.54 33.05 -8.13
N ILE A 920 0.46 32.14 -9.10
CA ILE A 920 1.65 31.67 -9.82
C ILE A 920 2.24 32.79 -10.68
N ASN A 921 1.41 33.51 -11.42
CA ASN A 921 1.85 34.66 -12.22
C ASN A 921 2.55 35.73 -11.39
N SER A 922 2.07 35.98 -10.17
CA SER A 922 2.72 36.91 -9.23
C SER A 922 4.12 36.41 -8.83
N ILE A 923 4.28 35.14 -8.57
CA ILE A 923 5.58 34.51 -8.26
C ILE A 923 6.52 34.63 -9.47
N VAL A 924 6.03 34.29 -10.66
CA VAL A 924 6.81 34.37 -11.90
C VAL A 924 7.23 35.81 -12.17
N ALA A 925 6.29 36.76 -12.14
CA ALA A 925 6.59 38.20 -12.44
C ALA A 925 7.64 38.80 -11.49
N VAL A 926 7.56 38.49 -10.19
CA VAL A 926 8.50 39.08 -9.20
C VAL A 926 9.87 38.39 -9.23
N HIS A 927 9.92 37.10 -9.46
CA HIS A 927 11.14 36.32 -9.23
C HIS A 927 11.89 35.93 -10.51
N TYR A 928 11.21 35.80 -11.63
CA TYR A 928 11.83 35.40 -12.90
C TYR A 928 12.99 36.32 -13.34
N PRO A 929 12.85 37.68 -13.36
CA PRO A 929 13.97 38.54 -13.75
C PRO A 929 15.20 38.38 -12.86
N ARG A 930 14.97 38.28 -11.55
CA ARG A 930 16.05 38.08 -10.56
C ARG A 930 16.72 36.70 -10.68
N PHE A 931 15.95 35.70 -11.10
CA PHE A 931 16.47 34.35 -11.36
C PHE A 931 17.33 34.32 -12.62
N CYS A 932 16.89 35.00 -13.69
CA CYS A 932 17.68 35.15 -14.92
C CYS A 932 18.99 35.91 -14.67
N ASP A 933 18.96 36.98 -13.90
CA ASP A 933 20.18 37.70 -13.53
C ASP A 933 21.15 36.84 -12.71
N TRP A 934 20.61 36.01 -11.81
CA TRP A 934 21.42 35.06 -11.05
C TRP A 934 22.01 33.98 -11.96
N LEU A 935 21.23 33.42 -12.92
CA LEU A 935 21.72 32.45 -13.89
C LEU A 935 22.84 32.98 -14.80
N ARG A 936 22.73 34.23 -15.23
CA ARG A 936 23.81 34.91 -16.05
C ARG A 936 25.13 35.00 -15.30
N ASN A 937 25.07 35.20 -13.98
CA ASN A 937 26.24 35.29 -13.10
C ASN A 937 26.78 33.95 -12.60
N LEU A 938 26.18 32.82 -12.99
CA LEU A 938 26.77 31.50 -12.73
C LEU A 938 27.98 31.28 -13.68
N PRO A 939 29.12 30.78 -13.18
CA PRO A 939 30.24 30.44 -14.04
C PRO A 939 29.76 29.50 -15.16
N ALA A 940 30.35 29.72 -16.34
CA ALA A 940 30.00 28.97 -17.55
C ALA A 940 30.51 27.51 -17.44
#